data_5294837df3b9f6037bdecc1303d8e5d8
#
_entry.id   5294837df3b9f6037bdecc1303d8e5d8
#
_cell.length_a   1.000
_cell.length_b   1.000
_cell.length_c   1.000
_cell.angle_alpha   90.00
_cell.angle_beta   90.00
_cell.angle_gamma   90.00
#
_symmetry.space_group_name_H-M   'P 1'
#
loop_
_entity.id
_entity.type
_entity.pdbx_description
1 polymer ?
#
loop_
_entity_poly.entity_id
_entity_poly.type
_entity_poly.pdbx_seq_one_letter_code
_entity_poly.pdbx_strand_id
1 'polypeptide(L)'
;MVFDAEQFKANLTARLRRQYGKDISQATKHDLFDAVSASALEIIMPNWMETRRQYEAKPTKQLYYLSAEFLMGRALSNNLINAGIFDQVQEVLKDMKINYDIVEDEEPDAGLGNGGLGRLAACFLDSLATLQYPGNGYGIRYEYGMFEQHIENGEQVEYPDNWLRHRDPWEVKRSDLAVTVRFGGEIKYGKTPDGQDRFYIENAEEITATPYDMPIVGFGNNTVNTLRLWQATSPDGFDLQLFNDMQYQRAVERQNNAENISRVLYPNDNGPMGKELRLRQQYFLTSASLQDLIHHFVLNVGTDFSKFPQYHVIQLNDTHPVVAIPEMMRILMDEYNVGWDESWDVVTKTFAYTNHTILAEALEKWPIETFKNLLPRIYQIVEEINRRFMFEVRGKFPGDYAKQNHMGIIHDGKVYMAWLAIHACFSVNGVAELHTKLLKEQELKDWATLYPQKFNNKTNGVTQRRWLLSSNPELAEFITKRIGHGWETDLMKLKDLEKFADDEESLDELIQIKQNNKDKLANYLKHSQNVLIDSDTIFDTQVKRLHEYKRQLLNIFHIMYLYNRIVEDPNFNPPARTFIFGAKAASGYRRAKSIIKLINTVAEKIVSDRRVRGKLNVVFVENYRVSLAEKIIPASDVSEQISTAGYEASGTSNMKFMMNGALTLGTLDGANIEIVEAAGKENAFIFGLTADEIIKINEEHSYNPQKYLDRNPYLAEIVNQLVDGKTYDKTGQLFRELHDSLVFGVEGQRPDIYYILADFDAYVAAQEKVAKAYADKKGWARKTLINIANSGKFSSDRTIEDYVRDIWHLKKTHIN
;
A
#
# COMPACT_ATOMS: atom_id res chain seq x y z
N MET A 1 19.62 19.52 -9.86
CA MET A 1 19.67 20.66 -8.90
C MET A 1 21.12 21.09 -8.70
N VAL A 2 21.39 22.36 -8.30
CA VAL A 2 22.78 22.82 -8.08
C VAL A 2 23.12 22.61 -6.60
N PHE A 3 24.23 21.91 -6.32
CA PHE A 3 24.74 21.67 -4.98
C PHE A 3 25.93 22.54 -4.67
N ASP A 4 25.90 23.26 -3.57
CA ASP A 4 27.03 24.06 -3.03
C ASP A 4 27.38 23.49 -1.64
N ALA A 5 28.56 22.86 -1.54
CA ALA A 5 29.02 22.17 -0.32
C ALA A 5 29.20 23.13 0.87
N GLU A 6 29.72 24.34 0.64
CA GLU A 6 29.95 25.34 1.69
C GLU A 6 28.61 25.91 2.19
N GLN A 7 27.67 26.16 1.28
CA GLN A 7 26.34 26.61 1.65
C GLN A 7 25.61 25.53 2.43
N PHE A 8 25.71 24.24 2.03
CA PHE A 8 25.11 23.13 2.74
C PHE A 8 25.66 23.00 4.16
N LYS A 9 27.00 23.07 4.35
CA LYS A 9 27.64 23.07 5.68
C LYS A 9 27.15 24.25 6.54
N ALA A 10 27.05 25.42 5.93
CA ALA A 10 26.59 26.64 6.61
C ALA A 10 25.13 26.51 7.07
N ASN A 11 24.24 25.99 6.22
CA ASN A 11 22.84 25.77 6.51
C ASN A 11 22.66 24.74 7.64
N LEU A 12 23.35 23.60 7.57
CA LEU A 12 23.35 22.56 8.58
C LEU A 12 23.78 23.11 9.95
N THR A 13 24.89 23.84 9.99
CA THR A 13 25.41 24.44 11.21
C THR A 13 24.46 25.51 11.75
N ALA A 14 23.92 26.35 10.88
CA ALA A 14 22.95 27.38 11.27
C ALA A 14 21.66 26.76 11.80
N ARG A 15 21.17 25.65 11.23
CA ARG A 15 20.00 24.90 11.72
C ARG A 15 20.23 24.36 13.12
N LEU A 16 21.37 23.70 13.38
CA LEU A 16 21.73 23.20 14.71
C LEU A 16 21.74 24.32 15.76
N ARG A 17 22.33 25.47 15.44
CA ARG A 17 22.38 26.63 16.36
C ARG A 17 21.01 27.23 16.61
N ARG A 18 20.22 27.47 15.56
CA ARG A 18 18.93 28.18 15.67
C ARG A 18 17.86 27.33 16.30
N GLN A 19 17.79 26.04 15.95
CA GLN A 19 16.74 25.14 16.38
C GLN A 19 17.04 24.51 17.74
N TYR A 20 18.31 24.17 17.98
CA TYR A 20 18.72 23.35 19.14
C TYR A 20 19.69 24.05 20.08
N GLY A 21 20.25 25.20 19.69
CA GLY A 21 21.27 25.88 20.50
C GLY A 21 22.56 25.06 20.65
N LYS A 22 22.89 24.21 19.68
CA LYS A 22 24.00 23.26 19.74
C LYS A 22 24.96 23.45 18.58
N ASP A 23 26.19 22.99 18.77
CA ASP A 23 27.13 22.72 17.70
C ASP A 23 27.15 21.23 17.36
N ILE A 24 27.91 20.84 16.33
CA ILE A 24 27.99 19.44 15.85
C ILE A 24 28.42 18.48 16.95
N SER A 25 29.33 18.89 17.82
CA SER A 25 29.87 18.03 18.88
C SER A 25 28.84 17.71 19.98
N GLN A 26 27.81 18.54 20.10
CA GLN A 26 26.74 18.44 21.08
C GLN A 26 25.45 17.89 20.48
N ALA A 27 25.38 17.77 19.15
CA ALA A 27 24.19 17.36 18.45
C ALA A 27 23.87 15.86 18.70
N THR A 28 22.62 15.56 18.96
CA THR A 28 22.12 14.19 18.97
C THR A 28 21.96 13.65 17.55
N LYS A 29 21.78 12.36 17.40
CA LYS A 29 21.49 11.74 16.09
C LYS A 29 20.27 12.41 15.45
N HIS A 30 19.21 12.65 16.20
CA HIS A 30 18.01 13.32 15.73
C HIS A 30 18.25 14.76 15.30
N ASP A 31 19.02 15.53 16.08
CA ASP A 31 19.36 16.92 15.71
C ASP A 31 20.13 16.96 14.36
N LEU A 32 21.01 15.97 14.15
CA LEU A 32 21.76 15.81 12.88
C LEU A 32 20.82 15.44 11.73
N PHE A 33 19.90 14.48 11.94
CA PHE A 33 18.89 14.10 10.94
C PHE A 33 18.04 15.31 10.52
N ASP A 34 17.47 16.06 11.49
CA ASP A 34 16.68 17.27 11.20
C ASP A 34 17.51 18.33 10.43
N ALA A 35 18.75 18.55 10.85
CA ALA A 35 19.59 19.56 10.22
C ALA A 35 20.01 19.18 8.80
N VAL A 36 20.34 17.90 8.55
CA VAL A 36 20.68 17.39 7.21
C VAL A 36 19.46 17.46 6.29
N SER A 37 18.32 16.97 6.75
CA SER A 37 17.07 16.94 5.97
C SER A 37 16.58 18.34 5.64
N ALA A 38 16.59 19.26 6.61
CA ALA A 38 16.22 20.66 6.37
C ALA A 38 17.16 21.35 5.39
N SER A 39 18.47 21.07 5.46
CA SER A 39 19.45 21.63 4.52
C SER A 39 19.28 21.07 3.10
N ALA A 40 18.88 19.80 2.98
CA ALA A 40 18.53 19.20 1.69
C ALA A 40 17.23 19.81 1.13
N LEU A 41 16.24 20.03 1.97
CA LEU A 41 14.98 20.67 1.57
C LEU A 41 15.19 22.09 1.06
N GLU A 42 16.14 22.85 1.62
CA GLU A 42 16.49 24.19 1.11
C GLU A 42 17.02 24.14 -0.34
N ILE A 43 17.70 23.05 -0.74
CA ILE A 43 18.15 22.86 -2.12
C ILE A 43 16.98 22.49 -3.05
N ILE A 44 16.03 21.71 -2.55
CA ILE A 44 14.84 21.23 -3.29
C ILE A 44 13.81 22.37 -3.46
N MET A 45 13.69 23.25 -2.49
CA MET A 45 12.62 24.25 -2.38
C MET A 45 12.48 25.16 -3.62
N PRO A 46 13.55 25.69 -4.22
CA PRO A 46 13.42 26.54 -5.42
C PRO A 46 12.72 25.81 -6.58
N ASN A 47 13.08 24.57 -6.82
CA ASN A 47 12.48 23.76 -7.87
C ASN A 47 11.01 23.40 -7.55
N TRP A 48 10.71 23.16 -6.28
CA TRP A 48 9.33 22.91 -5.84
C TRP A 48 8.42 24.12 -6.05
N MET A 49 8.92 25.32 -5.70
CA MET A 49 8.21 26.56 -5.95
C MET A 49 8.04 26.83 -7.45
N GLU A 50 9.09 26.61 -8.25
CA GLU A 50 9.05 26.80 -9.69
C GLU A 50 8.08 25.80 -10.36
N THR A 51 8.06 24.55 -9.94
CA THR A 51 7.10 23.54 -10.44
C THR A 51 5.66 24.01 -10.23
N ARG A 52 5.31 24.46 -9.02
CA ARG A 52 3.96 24.98 -8.73
C ARG A 52 3.66 26.22 -9.60
N ARG A 53 4.58 27.16 -9.67
CA ARG A 53 4.43 28.37 -10.49
C ARG A 53 4.19 28.06 -11.97
N GLN A 54 4.87 27.07 -12.52
CA GLN A 54 4.69 26.67 -13.93
C GLN A 54 3.31 26.03 -14.17
N TYR A 55 2.82 25.23 -13.23
CA TYR A 55 1.49 24.62 -13.33
C TYR A 55 0.36 25.65 -13.25
N GLU A 56 0.54 26.73 -12.50
CA GLU A 56 -0.41 27.84 -12.37
C GLU A 56 -0.34 28.79 -13.55
N ALA A 57 0.89 29.18 -14.00
CA ALA A 57 1.08 30.16 -15.06
C ALA A 57 0.63 29.68 -16.44
N LYS A 58 0.73 28.38 -16.70
CA LYS A 58 0.24 27.74 -17.92
C LYS A 58 -0.75 26.66 -17.50
N PRO A 59 -2.05 26.98 -17.42
CA PRO A 59 -3.05 25.99 -17.02
C PRO A 59 -2.91 24.72 -17.87
N THR A 60 -2.25 23.73 -17.32
CA THR A 60 -2.09 22.41 -17.92
C THR A 60 -2.96 21.43 -17.16
N LYS A 61 -3.40 20.36 -17.81
CA LYS A 61 -4.18 19.33 -17.15
C LYS A 61 -3.34 18.66 -16.07
N GLN A 62 -3.85 18.60 -14.84
CA GLN A 62 -3.18 18.03 -13.67
C GLN A 62 -3.95 16.83 -13.16
N LEU A 63 -3.21 15.83 -12.67
CA LEU A 63 -3.73 14.71 -11.94
C LEU A 63 -3.78 15.03 -10.44
N TYR A 64 -4.89 14.63 -9.82
CA TYR A 64 -5.06 14.59 -8.38
C TYR A 64 -5.37 13.15 -7.96
N TYR A 65 -4.39 12.54 -7.30
CA TYR A 65 -4.48 11.15 -6.86
C TYR A 65 -4.96 11.11 -5.42
N LEU A 66 -6.26 10.80 -5.23
CA LEU A 66 -6.90 10.75 -3.93
C LEU A 66 -6.74 9.35 -3.34
N SER A 67 -6.06 9.24 -2.21
CA SER A 67 -5.84 7.99 -1.51
C SER A 67 -5.93 8.15 0.00
N ALA A 68 -6.59 7.20 0.67
CA ALA A 68 -6.57 7.13 2.14
C ALA A 68 -5.19 6.73 2.69
N GLU A 69 -4.32 6.18 1.84
CA GLU A 69 -3.00 5.69 2.20
C GLU A 69 -1.92 6.22 1.26
N PHE A 70 -0.80 6.67 1.84
CA PHE A 70 0.46 6.92 1.15
C PHE A 70 1.60 6.33 1.99
N LEU A 71 2.04 5.12 1.68
CA LEU A 71 3.10 4.43 2.40
C LEU A 71 4.47 4.90 1.89
N MET A 72 4.87 6.09 2.32
CA MET A 72 6.06 6.79 1.80
C MET A 72 7.36 6.14 2.29
N GLY A 73 7.43 5.70 3.54
CA GLY A 73 8.68 5.31 4.16
C GLY A 73 9.61 6.50 4.42
N ARG A 74 10.91 6.26 4.50
CA ARG A 74 11.93 7.29 4.69
C ARG A 74 12.13 8.12 3.43
N ALA A 75 12.36 9.42 3.59
CA ALA A 75 12.48 10.37 2.49
C ALA A 75 13.94 10.81 2.20
N LEU A 76 14.83 10.79 3.19
CA LEU A 76 16.18 11.36 3.08
C LEU A 76 16.95 10.80 1.88
N SER A 77 17.29 9.51 1.88
CA SER A 77 18.04 8.89 0.79
C SER A 77 17.31 9.01 -0.54
N ASN A 78 16.00 8.79 -0.56
CA ASN A 78 15.20 8.90 -1.78
C ASN A 78 15.25 10.31 -2.39
N ASN A 79 15.11 11.35 -1.57
CA ASN A 79 15.14 12.73 -2.04
C ASN A 79 16.54 13.13 -2.52
N LEU A 80 17.60 12.73 -1.80
CA LEU A 80 18.98 13.01 -2.19
C LEU A 80 19.36 12.34 -3.52
N ILE A 81 18.97 11.05 -3.68
CA ILE A 81 19.21 10.29 -4.92
C ILE A 81 18.45 10.93 -6.08
N ASN A 82 17.16 11.21 -5.92
CA ASN A 82 16.35 11.79 -6.97
C ASN A 82 16.82 13.20 -7.36
N ALA A 83 17.26 14.00 -6.39
CA ALA A 83 17.84 15.31 -6.61
C ALA A 83 19.25 15.27 -7.26
N GLY A 84 19.88 14.09 -7.30
CA GLY A 84 21.24 13.91 -7.83
C GLY A 84 22.34 14.54 -6.97
N ILE A 85 22.14 14.60 -5.64
CA ILE A 85 23.08 15.22 -4.70
C ILE A 85 23.52 14.24 -3.57
N PHE A 86 23.19 12.96 -3.69
CA PHE A 86 23.45 11.97 -2.64
C PHE A 86 24.95 11.85 -2.30
N ASP A 87 25.79 11.64 -3.31
CA ASP A 87 27.23 11.47 -3.11
C ASP A 87 27.91 12.71 -2.53
N GLN A 88 27.49 13.90 -3.02
CA GLN A 88 28.03 15.18 -2.54
C GLN A 88 27.65 15.42 -1.06
N VAL A 89 26.43 15.08 -0.66
CA VAL A 89 26.00 15.19 0.74
C VAL A 89 26.78 14.24 1.62
N GLN A 90 26.96 12.97 1.19
CA GLN A 90 27.77 12.00 1.94
C GLN A 90 29.21 12.48 2.11
N GLU A 91 29.84 13.04 1.07
CA GLU A 91 31.20 13.59 1.13
C GLU A 91 31.29 14.74 2.15
N VAL A 92 30.35 15.69 2.10
CA VAL A 92 30.29 16.78 3.06
C VAL A 92 30.12 16.28 4.49
N LEU A 93 29.22 15.34 4.72
CA LEU A 93 29.01 14.77 6.07
C LEU A 93 30.27 14.05 6.58
N LYS A 94 30.97 13.31 5.71
CA LYS A 94 32.24 12.66 6.04
C LYS A 94 33.30 13.68 6.44
N ASP A 95 33.43 14.80 5.72
CA ASP A 95 34.35 15.89 6.07
C ASP A 95 34.01 16.51 7.44
N MET A 96 32.70 16.59 7.77
CA MET A 96 32.21 17.05 9.05
C MET A 96 32.27 15.97 10.14
N LYS A 97 32.79 14.78 9.85
CA LYS A 97 32.87 13.60 10.74
C LYS A 97 31.48 13.12 11.22
N ILE A 98 30.47 13.27 10.40
CA ILE A 98 29.12 12.78 10.61
C ILE A 98 28.95 11.49 9.81
N ASN A 99 28.52 10.41 10.46
CA ASN A 99 28.22 9.13 9.77
C ASN A 99 26.82 9.21 9.17
N TYR A 100 26.72 9.10 7.85
CA TYR A 100 25.46 9.16 7.11
C TYR A 100 24.47 8.04 7.52
N ASP A 101 24.93 6.81 7.69
CA ASP A 101 24.08 5.67 8.04
C ASP A 101 23.36 5.87 9.38
N ILE A 102 24.04 6.51 10.33
CA ILE A 102 23.46 6.85 11.64
C ILE A 102 22.37 7.93 11.48
N VAL A 103 22.59 8.90 10.58
CA VAL A 103 21.61 9.96 10.29
C VAL A 103 20.38 9.38 9.59
N GLU A 104 20.59 8.52 8.59
CA GLU A 104 19.53 7.86 7.86
C GLU A 104 18.68 6.93 8.76
N ASP A 105 19.33 6.17 9.65
CA ASP A 105 18.62 5.25 10.55
C ASP A 105 17.78 5.95 11.62
N GLU A 106 18.03 7.24 11.88
CA GLU A 106 17.23 8.05 12.80
C GLU A 106 15.89 8.51 12.19
N GLU A 107 15.75 8.50 10.86
CA GLU A 107 14.50 8.86 10.20
C GLU A 107 13.41 7.83 10.45
N PRO A 108 12.26 8.23 11.04
CA PRO A 108 11.11 7.35 11.14
C PRO A 108 10.48 7.10 9.77
N ASP A 109 9.93 5.90 9.57
CA ASP A 109 9.10 5.68 8.38
C ASP A 109 7.83 6.53 8.47
N ALA A 110 7.48 7.27 7.42
CA ALA A 110 6.14 7.82 7.26
C ALA A 110 5.18 6.67 6.90
N GLY A 111 4.70 5.98 7.93
CA GLY A 111 3.88 4.76 7.83
C GLY A 111 2.40 5.06 7.57
N LEU A 112 2.10 5.93 6.60
CA LEU A 112 0.74 6.40 6.29
C LEU A 112 0.00 5.45 5.36
N GLY A 113 0.27 4.16 5.46
CA GLY A 113 -0.34 3.09 4.68
C GLY A 113 -0.09 1.73 5.32
N ASN A 114 -0.89 0.74 4.91
CA ASN A 114 -0.82 -0.61 5.48
C ASN A 114 -0.04 -1.60 4.59
N GLY A 115 -0.13 -1.45 3.26
CA GLY A 115 0.45 -2.43 2.36
C GLY A 115 0.52 -1.99 0.90
N GLY A 116 0.11 -2.87 -0.02
CA GLY A 116 0.23 -2.68 -1.46
C GLY A 116 -0.42 -1.43 -2.01
N LEU A 117 -1.63 -1.11 -1.56
CA LEU A 117 -2.38 0.07 -2.01
C LEU A 117 -1.66 1.38 -1.69
N GLY A 118 -1.24 1.56 -0.43
CA GLY A 118 -0.53 2.77 0.00
C GLY A 118 0.86 2.88 -0.60
N ARG A 119 1.58 1.76 -0.77
CA ARG A 119 2.90 1.78 -1.40
C ARG A 119 2.81 2.04 -2.91
N LEU A 120 1.77 1.53 -3.57
CA LEU A 120 1.50 1.84 -4.97
C LEU A 120 1.30 3.36 -5.18
N ALA A 121 0.49 3.98 -4.34
CA ALA A 121 0.28 5.43 -4.37
C ALA A 121 1.61 6.20 -4.25
N ALA A 122 2.49 5.79 -3.33
CA ALA A 122 3.81 6.38 -3.16
C ALA A 122 4.72 6.17 -4.40
N CYS A 123 4.72 4.97 -5.00
CA CYS A 123 5.46 4.71 -6.24
C CYS A 123 4.95 5.53 -7.42
N PHE A 124 3.63 5.73 -7.50
CA PHE A 124 3.02 6.53 -8.57
C PHE A 124 3.43 8.00 -8.49
N LEU A 125 3.50 8.56 -7.27
CA LEU A 125 3.98 9.94 -7.10
C LEU A 125 5.44 10.09 -7.55
N ASP A 126 6.32 9.17 -7.19
CA ASP A 126 7.72 9.15 -7.63
C ASP A 126 7.82 9.09 -9.15
N SER A 127 7.04 8.20 -9.79
CA SER A 127 7.02 8.06 -11.25
C SER A 127 6.45 9.29 -11.96
N LEU A 128 5.38 9.90 -11.44
CA LEU A 128 4.82 11.14 -12.00
C LEU A 128 5.84 12.27 -12.03
N ALA A 129 6.56 12.48 -10.92
CA ALA A 129 7.60 13.51 -10.85
C ALA A 129 8.79 13.18 -11.74
N THR A 130 9.24 11.93 -11.78
CA THR A 130 10.35 11.48 -12.62
C THR A 130 10.04 11.61 -14.11
N LEU A 131 8.81 11.29 -14.52
CA LEU A 131 8.34 11.41 -15.90
C LEU A 131 7.89 12.83 -16.27
N GLN A 132 7.97 13.78 -15.34
CA GLN A 132 7.63 15.20 -15.51
C GLN A 132 6.14 15.44 -15.82
N TYR A 133 5.25 14.59 -15.27
CA TYR A 133 3.83 14.83 -15.36
C TYR A 133 3.31 15.65 -14.18
N PRO A 134 2.39 16.60 -14.41
CA PRO A 134 1.73 17.35 -13.35
C PRO A 134 0.81 16.43 -12.54
N GLY A 135 1.27 15.97 -11.39
CA GLY A 135 0.52 15.03 -10.56
C GLY A 135 0.74 15.27 -9.08
N ASN A 136 -0.36 15.42 -8.35
CA ASN A 136 -0.36 15.68 -6.92
C ASN A 136 -1.07 14.56 -6.16
N GLY A 137 -0.55 14.18 -5.01
CA GLY A 137 -1.21 13.27 -4.08
C GLY A 137 -2.02 14.03 -3.05
N TYR A 138 -3.19 13.50 -2.68
CA TYR A 138 -4.04 14.04 -1.61
C TYR A 138 -4.41 12.93 -0.65
N GLY A 139 -4.07 13.10 0.63
CA GLY A 139 -4.28 12.11 1.68
C GLY A 139 -4.57 12.73 3.05
N ILE A 140 -4.52 11.90 4.07
CA ILE A 140 -4.68 12.32 5.47
C ILE A 140 -3.31 12.27 6.15
N ARG A 141 -3.00 13.32 6.91
CA ARG A 141 -1.83 13.37 7.80
C ARG A 141 -2.19 12.69 9.11
N TYR A 142 -2.07 11.36 9.12
CA TYR A 142 -2.31 10.63 10.36
C TYR A 142 -1.24 10.98 11.40
N GLU A 143 -1.68 11.30 12.61
CA GLU A 143 -0.79 11.57 13.73
C GLU A 143 0.01 10.33 14.12
N TYR A 144 -0.67 9.17 14.09
CA TYR A 144 -0.10 7.84 14.24
C TYR A 144 -0.45 7.04 12.99
N GLY A 145 0.54 6.58 12.25
CA GLY A 145 0.31 5.77 11.05
C GLY A 145 -0.15 4.35 11.36
N MET A 146 0.35 3.39 10.61
CA MET A 146 0.15 1.97 10.92
C MET A 146 0.89 1.62 12.21
N PHE A 147 0.22 1.01 13.18
CA PHE A 147 0.77 0.72 14.50
C PHE A 147 2.17 0.09 14.45
N GLU A 148 2.98 0.36 15.47
CA GLU A 148 4.21 -0.35 15.73
C GLU A 148 3.90 -1.73 16.31
N GLN A 149 4.48 -2.77 15.70
CA GLN A 149 4.24 -4.15 16.11
C GLN A 149 5.39 -4.67 16.96
N HIS A 150 5.06 -5.21 18.13
CA HIS A 150 5.96 -6.02 18.94
C HIS A 150 5.43 -7.45 19.06
N ILE A 151 6.32 -8.39 19.29
CA ILE A 151 5.97 -9.79 19.57
C ILE A 151 6.25 -10.08 21.04
N GLU A 152 5.21 -10.22 21.82
CA GLU A 152 5.29 -10.55 23.25
C GLU A 152 4.71 -11.94 23.50
N ASN A 153 5.51 -12.84 24.07
CA ASN A 153 5.11 -14.23 24.25
C ASN A 153 4.63 -14.92 22.96
N GLY A 154 5.21 -14.55 21.82
CA GLY A 154 4.85 -15.05 20.50
C GLY A 154 3.58 -14.45 19.89
N GLU A 155 2.95 -13.47 20.54
CA GLU A 155 1.73 -12.80 20.08
C GLU A 155 2.01 -11.38 19.63
N GLN A 156 1.25 -10.91 18.63
CA GLN A 156 1.31 -9.51 18.18
C GLN A 156 0.70 -8.59 19.24
N VAL A 157 1.47 -7.58 19.63
CA VAL A 157 1.02 -6.45 20.44
C VAL A 157 1.21 -5.17 19.64
N GLU A 158 0.20 -4.29 19.66
CA GLU A 158 0.22 -3.04 18.90
C GLU A 158 0.53 -1.85 19.82
N TYR A 159 1.48 -1.03 19.36
CA TYR A 159 1.82 0.26 20.00
C TYR A 159 1.58 1.41 19.01
N PRO A 160 1.37 2.64 19.50
CA PRO A 160 1.25 3.80 18.64
C PRO A 160 2.54 4.05 17.84
N ASP A 161 2.44 4.14 16.53
CA ASP A 161 3.56 4.58 15.68
C ASP A 161 3.65 6.10 15.71
N ASN A 162 4.41 6.63 16.66
CA ASN A 162 4.54 8.09 16.88
C ASN A 162 5.62 8.70 15.98
N TRP A 163 5.43 8.60 14.66
CA TRP A 163 6.39 9.09 13.66
C TRP A 163 6.58 10.62 13.68
N LEU A 164 5.61 11.35 14.17
CA LEU A 164 5.64 12.82 14.31
C LEU A 164 6.16 13.33 15.69
N ARG A 165 6.67 12.44 16.52
CA ARG A 165 7.18 12.80 17.86
C ARG A 165 8.11 14.02 17.85
N HIS A 166 8.93 14.15 16.83
CA HIS A 166 9.93 15.21 16.70
C HIS A 166 9.68 16.14 15.50
N ARG A 167 8.49 16.14 14.92
CA ARG A 167 8.14 16.77 13.63
C ARG A 167 8.82 16.05 12.44
N ASP A 168 8.21 16.21 11.30
CA ASP A 168 8.80 15.80 10.03
C ASP A 168 9.51 17.00 9.40
N PRO A 169 10.82 16.96 9.13
CA PRO A 169 11.55 18.07 8.49
C PRO A 169 11.14 18.30 7.02
N TRP A 170 10.46 17.34 6.39
CA TRP A 170 10.07 17.40 4.98
C TRP A 170 8.75 18.13 4.71
N GLU A 171 7.91 18.32 5.74
CA GLU A 171 6.59 18.92 5.57
C GLU A 171 6.59 20.44 5.73
N VAL A 172 5.74 21.09 4.93
CA VAL A 172 5.43 22.53 5.03
C VAL A 172 3.97 22.70 5.37
N LYS A 173 3.68 23.23 6.56
CA LYS A 173 2.31 23.56 6.99
C LYS A 173 1.78 24.75 6.20
N ARG A 174 0.59 24.62 5.60
CA ARG A 174 -0.07 25.64 4.79
C ARG A 174 -1.36 26.12 5.48
N SER A 175 -1.22 26.83 6.58
CA SER A 175 -2.37 27.39 7.32
C SER A 175 -3.19 28.39 6.50
N ASP A 176 -2.58 28.99 5.50
CA ASP A 176 -3.19 29.90 4.52
C ASP A 176 -4.20 29.21 3.60
N LEU A 177 -4.12 27.88 3.47
CA LEU A 177 -4.99 27.05 2.62
C LEU A 177 -5.93 26.16 3.45
N ALA A 178 -6.11 26.47 4.72
CA ALA A 178 -7.04 25.70 5.57
C ALA A 178 -8.48 25.91 5.10
N VAL A 179 -9.27 24.82 5.11
CA VAL A 179 -10.68 24.82 4.74
C VAL A 179 -11.54 24.20 5.82
N THR A 180 -12.85 24.46 5.77
CA THR A 180 -13.82 23.90 6.72
C THR A 180 -14.57 22.73 6.11
N VAL A 181 -14.58 21.58 6.78
CA VAL A 181 -15.39 20.40 6.45
C VAL A 181 -16.55 20.31 7.43
N ARG A 182 -17.78 20.06 6.94
CA ARG A 182 -19.01 20.05 7.74
C ARG A 182 -19.61 18.65 7.80
N PHE A 183 -20.00 18.24 9.00
CA PHE A 183 -20.68 16.96 9.26
C PHE A 183 -22.04 17.17 9.89
N GLY A 184 -23.00 16.33 9.57
CA GLY A 184 -24.36 16.39 10.10
C GLY A 184 -25.11 17.66 9.72
N GLY A 185 -25.86 18.21 10.67
CA GLY A 185 -26.66 19.42 10.50
C GLY A 185 -28.02 19.20 9.86
N GLU A 186 -28.74 20.28 9.66
CA GLU A 186 -30.06 20.31 9.06
C GLU A 186 -30.01 20.95 7.68
N ILE A 187 -30.56 20.26 6.69
CA ILE A 187 -30.65 20.80 5.32
C ILE A 187 -31.78 21.82 5.25
N LYS A 188 -31.46 23.01 4.78
CA LYS A 188 -32.40 24.09 4.51
C LYS A 188 -32.36 24.45 3.01
N TYR A 189 -33.46 24.96 2.49
CA TYR A 189 -33.53 25.57 1.18
C TYR A 189 -34.08 26.97 1.31
N GLY A 190 -33.43 27.93 0.73
CA GLY A 190 -33.85 29.33 0.79
C GLY A 190 -32.68 30.27 0.48
N LYS A 191 -32.92 31.56 0.80
CA LYS A 191 -31.93 32.60 0.53
C LYS A 191 -30.74 32.51 1.49
N THR A 192 -29.56 32.37 0.91
CA THR A 192 -28.28 32.46 1.61
C THR A 192 -27.88 33.93 1.82
N PRO A 193 -26.88 34.24 2.62
CA PRO A 193 -26.44 35.61 2.88
C PRO A 193 -26.07 36.41 1.62
N ASP A 194 -25.68 35.75 0.54
CA ASP A 194 -25.42 36.35 -0.77
C ASP A 194 -26.69 36.56 -1.63
N GLY A 195 -27.85 36.20 -1.11
CA GLY A 195 -29.13 36.42 -1.74
C GLY A 195 -29.58 35.38 -2.77
N GLN A 196 -28.82 34.27 -2.93
CA GLN A 196 -29.15 33.18 -3.84
C GLN A 196 -30.07 32.16 -3.16
N ASP A 197 -31.05 31.62 -3.90
CA ASP A 197 -31.87 30.50 -3.43
C ASP A 197 -31.17 29.18 -3.73
N ARG A 198 -30.71 28.51 -2.65
CA ARG A 198 -30.01 27.23 -2.75
C ARG A 198 -30.14 26.41 -1.48
N PHE A 199 -29.65 25.16 -1.54
CA PHE A 199 -29.51 24.34 -0.34
C PHE A 199 -28.30 24.80 0.50
N TYR A 200 -28.46 24.79 1.80
CA TYR A 200 -27.39 25.03 2.77
C TYR A 200 -27.61 24.17 4.03
N ILE A 201 -26.59 24.04 4.85
CA ILE A 201 -26.63 23.20 6.05
C ILE A 201 -26.52 24.12 7.28
N GLU A 202 -27.50 24.03 8.20
CA GLU A 202 -27.47 24.70 9.50
C GLU A 202 -27.06 23.71 10.60
N ASN A 203 -26.44 24.22 11.66
CA ASN A 203 -26.05 23.45 12.84
C ASN A 203 -25.15 22.25 12.55
N ALA A 204 -24.32 22.32 11.53
CA ALA A 204 -23.33 21.31 11.24
C ALA A 204 -22.15 21.38 12.24
N GLU A 205 -21.54 20.24 12.51
CA GLU A 205 -20.24 20.17 13.15
C GLU A 205 -19.16 20.63 12.16
N GLU A 206 -18.39 21.65 12.53
CA GLU A 206 -17.34 22.21 11.70
C GLU A 206 -15.97 21.69 12.12
N ILE A 207 -15.20 21.19 11.13
CA ILE A 207 -13.84 20.69 11.32
C ILE A 207 -12.92 21.51 10.41
N THR A 208 -11.84 22.04 10.99
CA THR A 208 -10.79 22.71 10.20
C THR A 208 -9.85 21.67 9.62
N ALA A 209 -9.74 21.65 8.32
CA ALA A 209 -8.76 20.85 7.58
C ALA A 209 -7.56 21.73 7.21
N THR A 210 -6.40 21.46 7.79
CA THR A 210 -5.17 22.19 7.52
C THR A 210 -4.23 21.32 6.69
N PRO A 211 -3.79 21.76 5.49
CA PRO A 211 -2.89 20.96 4.66
C PRO A 211 -1.43 21.11 5.08
N TYR A 212 -0.71 19.99 4.95
CA TYR A 212 0.73 19.87 5.06
C TYR A 212 1.25 19.33 3.73
N ASP A 213 2.13 20.08 3.10
CA ASP A 213 2.70 19.73 1.79
C ASP A 213 4.07 19.08 1.97
N MET A 214 4.30 17.96 1.26
CA MET A 214 5.58 17.25 1.20
C MET A 214 6.10 17.24 -0.24
N PRO A 215 7.42 17.44 -0.47
CA PRO A 215 7.98 17.44 -1.81
C PRO A 215 8.10 16.00 -2.36
N ILE A 216 7.75 15.83 -3.61
CA ILE A 216 7.97 14.61 -4.38
C ILE A 216 8.96 14.91 -5.49
N VAL A 217 10.21 14.55 -5.25
CA VAL A 217 11.34 14.90 -6.09
C VAL A 217 11.44 13.94 -7.27
N GLY A 218 11.45 14.47 -8.49
CA GLY A 218 11.69 13.70 -9.71
C GLY A 218 13.15 13.32 -9.87
N PHE A 219 13.43 12.10 -10.31
CA PHE A 219 14.78 11.61 -10.52
C PHE A 219 15.46 12.27 -11.72
N GLY A 220 16.61 12.86 -11.48
CA GLY A 220 17.47 13.43 -12.52
C GLY A 220 16.88 14.61 -13.32
N ASN A 221 15.86 15.27 -12.76
CA ASN A 221 15.25 16.47 -13.35
C ASN A 221 14.87 17.51 -12.27
N ASN A 222 14.25 18.60 -12.68
CA ASN A 222 13.90 19.71 -11.78
C ASN A 222 12.44 19.66 -11.29
N THR A 223 11.65 18.68 -11.69
CA THR A 223 10.25 18.57 -11.27
C THR A 223 10.16 18.14 -9.82
N VAL A 224 9.40 18.88 -9.03
CA VAL A 224 9.06 18.53 -7.65
C VAL A 224 7.55 18.68 -7.49
N ASN A 225 6.84 17.54 -7.51
CA ASN A 225 5.40 17.49 -7.28
C ASN A 225 5.06 17.57 -5.79
N THR A 226 3.80 17.64 -5.46
CA THR A 226 3.33 17.80 -4.08
C THR A 226 2.50 16.60 -3.62
N LEU A 227 2.81 16.09 -2.41
CA LEU A 227 1.88 15.29 -1.62
C LEU A 227 1.27 16.20 -0.56
N ARG A 228 -0.05 16.44 -0.64
CA ARG A 228 -0.81 17.24 0.33
C ARG A 228 -1.55 16.33 1.30
N LEU A 229 -1.26 16.48 2.57
CA LEU A 229 -1.85 15.69 3.64
C LEU A 229 -2.68 16.58 4.56
N TRP A 230 -3.95 16.22 4.79
CA TRP A 230 -4.87 16.99 5.60
C TRP A 230 -4.85 16.58 7.07
N GLN A 231 -4.73 17.54 7.96
CA GLN A 231 -4.88 17.36 9.40
C GLN A 231 -6.19 18.00 9.87
N ALA A 232 -6.95 17.26 10.69
CA ALA A 232 -8.21 17.71 11.26
C ALA A 232 -7.96 18.39 12.63
N THR A 233 -8.59 19.55 12.86
CA THR A 233 -8.61 20.25 14.14
C THR A 233 -9.98 20.88 14.36
N SER A 234 -10.30 21.17 15.62
CA SER A 234 -11.50 21.93 15.94
C SER A 234 -11.29 23.43 15.68
N PRO A 235 -12.23 24.15 15.03
CA PRO A 235 -12.12 25.60 14.88
C PRO A 235 -12.20 26.33 16.21
N ASP A 236 -13.00 25.84 17.16
CA ASP A 236 -13.19 26.47 18.51
C ASP A 236 -12.05 26.12 19.49
N GLY A 237 -11.27 25.07 19.17
CA GLY A 237 -10.16 24.60 19.96
C GLY A 237 -10.56 24.21 21.41
N PHE A 238 -9.98 24.88 22.35
CA PHE A 238 -10.09 24.63 23.78
C PHE A 238 -11.22 25.50 24.42
N ASP A 239 -12.14 24.88 25.14
CA ASP A 239 -13.20 25.59 25.86
C ASP A 239 -12.71 26.08 27.25
N LEU A 240 -12.31 27.34 27.29
CA LEU A 240 -11.77 27.97 28.48
C LEU A 240 -12.81 28.05 29.63
N GLN A 241 -14.11 28.19 29.30
CA GLN A 241 -15.15 28.29 30.33
C GLN A 241 -15.34 26.95 31.04
N LEU A 242 -15.46 25.86 30.28
CA LEU A 242 -15.53 24.52 30.86
C LEU A 242 -14.27 24.18 31.67
N PHE A 243 -13.11 24.62 31.21
CA PHE A 243 -11.87 24.42 31.96
C PHE A 243 -11.88 25.15 33.29
N ASN A 244 -12.33 26.42 33.31
CA ASN A 244 -12.46 27.21 34.55
C ASN A 244 -13.50 26.62 35.51
N ASP A 245 -14.52 25.94 34.97
CA ASP A 245 -15.53 25.20 35.72
C ASP A 245 -15.04 23.81 36.18
N MET A 246 -13.74 23.52 36.09
CA MET A 246 -13.09 22.25 36.46
C MET A 246 -13.58 21.02 35.64
N GLN A 247 -14.20 21.24 34.48
CA GLN A 247 -14.66 20.21 33.58
C GLN A 247 -13.59 19.90 32.50
N TYR A 248 -12.39 19.57 32.96
CA TYR A 248 -11.18 19.48 32.11
C TYR A 248 -11.35 18.55 30.91
N GLN A 249 -12.00 17.39 31.06
CA GLN A 249 -12.23 16.45 29.95
C GLN A 249 -13.20 17.04 28.92
N ARG A 250 -14.28 17.68 29.36
CA ARG A 250 -15.25 18.32 28.47
C ARG A 250 -14.66 19.54 27.75
N ALA A 251 -13.73 20.25 28.41
CA ALA A 251 -13.06 21.41 27.82
C ALA A 251 -12.25 21.06 26.52
N VAL A 252 -11.82 19.83 26.38
CA VAL A 252 -11.06 19.32 25.21
C VAL A 252 -11.83 18.30 24.34
N GLU A 253 -13.09 18.03 24.65
CA GLU A 253 -13.89 17.00 24.00
C GLU A 253 -14.08 17.28 22.50
N ARG A 254 -14.45 18.51 22.13
CA ARG A 254 -14.60 18.92 20.72
C ARG A 254 -13.28 18.82 19.97
N GLN A 255 -12.20 19.26 20.61
CA GLN A 255 -10.87 19.16 20.03
C GLN A 255 -10.49 17.69 19.77
N ASN A 256 -10.66 16.83 20.78
CA ASN A 256 -10.35 15.41 20.65
C ASN A 256 -11.20 14.73 19.55
N ASN A 257 -12.48 15.03 19.47
CA ASN A 257 -13.38 14.47 18.45
C ASN A 257 -12.95 14.89 17.04
N ALA A 258 -12.57 16.14 16.85
CA ALA A 258 -12.04 16.63 15.57
C ALA A 258 -10.71 15.94 15.20
N GLU A 259 -9.76 15.92 16.12
CA GLU A 259 -8.43 15.34 15.91
C GLU A 259 -8.48 13.82 15.65
N ASN A 260 -9.48 13.10 16.21
CA ASN A 260 -9.67 11.67 15.98
C ASN A 260 -9.81 11.33 14.48
N ILE A 261 -10.31 12.26 13.65
CA ILE A 261 -10.46 12.05 12.22
C ILE A 261 -9.10 11.79 11.53
N SER A 262 -8.05 12.51 11.96
CA SER A 262 -6.70 12.33 11.42
C SER A 262 -5.72 11.67 12.39
N ARG A 263 -6.21 11.00 13.44
CA ARG A 263 -5.33 10.46 14.49
C ARG A 263 -4.69 9.14 14.11
N VAL A 264 -5.46 8.17 13.63
CA VAL A 264 -5.00 6.80 13.39
C VAL A 264 -5.46 6.28 12.03
N LEU A 265 -4.53 5.68 11.30
CA LEU A 265 -4.83 4.94 10.08
C LEU A 265 -5.57 3.63 10.43
N TYR A 266 -6.73 3.41 9.82
CA TYR A 266 -7.59 2.25 10.02
C TYR A 266 -7.98 2.00 11.48
N PRO A 267 -8.83 2.85 12.06
CA PRO A 267 -9.42 2.56 13.36
C PRO A 267 -10.20 1.24 13.31
N ASN A 268 -10.28 0.57 14.45
CA ASN A 268 -11.07 -0.65 14.57
C ASN A 268 -12.56 -0.36 14.24
N ASP A 269 -13.09 -1.00 13.21
CA ASP A 269 -14.43 -0.81 12.67
C ASP A 269 -15.40 -1.99 12.95
N ASN A 270 -15.08 -2.83 13.91
CA ASN A 270 -15.98 -3.92 14.34
C ASN A 270 -17.29 -3.42 14.94
N GLY A 271 -17.36 -2.14 15.34
CA GLY A 271 -18.55 -1.50 15.89
C GLY A 271 -19.00 -0.27 15.09
N PRO A 272 -20.22 0.25 15.38
CA PRO A 272 -20.79 1.38 14.65
C PRO A 272 -19.95 2.67 14.76
N MET A 273 -19.34 2.94 15.91
CA MET A 273 -18.50 4.13 16.11
C MET A 273 -17.24 4.11 15.22
N GLY A 274 -16.60 2.96 15.08
CA GLY A 274 -15.44 2.82 14.21
C GLY A 274 -15.81 2.95 12.74
N LYS A 275 -16.96 2.41 12.33
CA LYS A 275 -17.50 2.61 10.97
C LYS A 275 -17.79 4.07 10.68
N GLU A 276 -18.42 4.78 11.62
CA GLU A 276 -18.66 6.22 11.49
C GLU A 276 -17.35 7.00 11.36
N LEU A 277 -16.35 6.70 12.20
CA LEU A 277 -15.05 7.36 12.13
C LEU A 277 -14.36 7.14 10.77
N ARG A 278 -14.44 5.94 10.21
CA ARG A 278 -13.92 5.68 8.86
C ARG A 278 -14.64 6.50 7.79
N LEU A 279 -15.96 6.62 7.86
CA LEU A 279 -16.71 7.47 6.93
C LEU A 279 -16.37 8.95 7.11
N ARG A 280 -16.15 9.39 8.36
CA ARG A 280 -15.66 10.76 8.66
C ARG A 280 -14.29 11.00 8.00
N GLN A 281 -13.36 10.07 8.11
CA GLN A 281 -12.04 10.16 7.48
C GLN A 281 -12.15 10.32 5.96
N GLN A 282 -12.98 9.49 5.31
CA GLN A 282 -13.16 9.52 3.87
C GLN A 282 -13.77 10.83 3.38
N TYR A 283 -14.83 11.29 4.05
CA TYR A 283 -15.47 12.56 3.68
C TYR A 283 -14.56 13.77 3.99
N PHE A 284 -13.85 13.75 5.11
CA PHE A 284 -12.86 14.77 5.45
C PHE A 284 -11.81 14.94 4.36
N LEU A 285 -11.19 13.84 3.95
CA LEU A 285 -10.21 13.82 2.86
C LEU A 285 -10.79 14.41 1.58
N THR A 286 -11.94 13.93 1.17
CA THR A 286 -12.51 14.28 -0.14
C THR A 286 -13.05 15.69 -0.19
N SER A 287 -13.75 16.13 0.85
CA SER A 287 -14.30 17.49 0.93
C SER A 287 -13.19 18.54 0.99
N ALA A 288 -12.17 18.34 1.85
CA ALA A 288 -11.04 19.25 1.94
C ALA A 288 -10.29 19.35 0.61
N SER A 289 -10.05 18.21 -0.04
CA SER A 289 -9.34 18.16 -1.32
C SER A 289 -10.11 18.85 -2.43
N LEU A 290 -11.42 18.60 -2.56
CA LEU A 290 -12.24 19.22 -3.60
C LEU A 290 -12.40 20.72 -3.41
N GLN A 291 -12.57 21.19 -2.18
CA GLN A 291 -12.60 22.64 -1.89
C GLN A 291 -11.31 23.31 -2.37
N ASP A 292 -10.17 22.74 -2.09
CA ASP A 292 -8.87 23.22 -2.53
C ASP A 292 -8.75 23.25 -4.07
N LEU A 293 -9.10 22.14 -4.73
CA LEU A 293 -9.05 22.02 -6.19
C LEU A 293 -9.98 23.01 -6.89
N ILE A 294 -11.20 23.15 -6.43
CA ILE A 294 -12.20 24.05 -7.00
C ILE A 294 -11.78 25.51 -6.76
N HIS A 295 -11.27 25.83 -5.58
CA HIS A 295 -10.74 27.16 -5.28
C HIS A 295 -9.61 27.56 -6.25
N HIS A 296 -8.64 26.68 -6.46
CA HIS A 296 -7.56 26.90 -7.43
C HIS A 296 -8.09 27.05 -8.86
N PHE A 297 -9.07 26.24 -9.26
CA PHE A 297 -9.68 26.38 -10.57
C PHE A 297 -10.36 27.73 -10.74
N VAL A 298 -11.15 28.16 -9.77
CA VAL A 298 -11.86 29.45 -9.82
C VAL A 298 -10.88 30.62 -9.89
N LEU A 299 -9.77 30.57 -9.15
CA LEU A 299 -8.75 31.61 -9.18
C LEU A 299 -8.02 31.71 -10.52
N ASN A 300 -7.70 30.60 -11.16
CA ASN A 300 -6.83 30.55 -12.33
C ASN A 300 -7.59 30.49 -13.66
N VAL A 301 -8.84 29.98 -13.68
CA VAL A 301 -9.62 29.75 -14.90
C VAL A 301 -10.96 30.49 -14.86
N GLY A 302 -11.59 30.61 -13.68
CA GLY A 302 -12.87 31.25 -13.46
C GLY A 302 -13.98 30.26 -13.10
N THR A 303 -15.25 30.71 -13.22
CA THR A 303 -16.43 29.95 -12.76
C THR A 303 -17.15 29.17 -13.87
N ASP A 304 -16.56 29.09 -15.06
CA ASP A 304 -17.07 28.21 -16.13
C ASP A 304 -16.64 26.76 -15.89
N PHE A 305 -17.40 26.04 -15.07
CA PHE A 305 -17.09 24.68 -14.66
C PHE A 305 -17.14 23.67 -15.78
N SER A 306 -17.76 23.97 -16.93
CA SER A 306 -17.71 23.10 -18.10
C SER A 306 -16.26 22.84 -18.58
N LYS A 307 -15.34 23.74 -18.23
CA LYS A 307 -13.91 23.62 -18.52
C LYS A 307 -13.13 22.77 -17.49
N PHE A 308 -13.69 22.50 -16.32
CA PHE A 308 -12.99 21.80 -15.23
C PHE A 308 -12.31 20.50 -15.67
N PRO A 309 -12.95 19.59 -16.44
CA PRO A 309 -12.32 18.34 -16.91
C PRO A 309 -11.15 18.53 -17.87
N GLN A 310 -11.00 19.73 -18.46
CA GLN A 310 -9.88 20.05 -19.35
C GLN A 310 -8.58 20.28 -18.56
N TYR A 311 -8.71 20.73 -17.30
CA TYR A 311 -7.60 21.08 -16.43
C TYR A 311 -7.38 20.08 -15.29
N HIS A 312 -8.36 19.22 -15.00
CA HIS A 312 -8.31 18.32 -13.85
C HIS A 312 -8.76 16.92 -14.22
N VAL A 313 -8.04 15.94 -13.72
CA VAL A 313 -8.46 14.54 -13.64
C VAL A 313 -8.22 14.07 -12.21
N ILE A 314 -9.20 13.40 -11.63
CA ILE A 314 -9.16 12.89 -10.26
C ILE A 314 -9.20 11.37 -10.32
N GLN A 315 -8.12 10.72 -9.83
CA GLN A 315 -8.07 9.28 -9.71
C GLN A 315 -8.42 8.85 -8.30
N LEU A 316 -9.44 8.01 -8.18
CA LEU A 316 -9.90 7.43 -6.93
C LEU A 316 -9.17 6.11 -6.68
N ASN A 317 -8.35 6.07 -5.63
CA ASN A 317 -7.61 4.88 -5.24
C ASN A 317 -8.46 4.02 -4.32
N ASP A 318 -9.09 2.99 -4.87
CA ASP A 318 -10.14 2.18 -4.28
C ASP A 318 -11.43 2.95 -3.98
N THR A 319 -12.33 2.37 -3.16
CA THR A 319 -13.62 2.98 -2.79
C THR A 319 -13.51 4.05 -1.72
N HIS A 320 -12.39 4.15 -1.02
CA HIS A 320 -12.20 5.07 0.09
C HIS A 320 -12.52 6.54 -0.26
N PRO A 321 -12.10 7.09 -1.42
CA PRO A 321 -12.43 8.47 -1.78
C PRO A 321 -13.67 8.61 -2.67
N VAL A 322 -14.49 7.59 -2.84
CA VAL A 322 -15.66 7.65 -3.77
C VAL A 322 -16.71 8.68 -3.37
N VAL A 323 -16.80 9.02 -2.08
CA VAL A 323 -17.69 10.07 -1.60
C VAL A 323 -17.34 11.46 -2.18
N ALA A 324 -16.19 11.62 -2.82
CA ALA A 324 -15.83 12.80 -3.60
C ALA A 324 -16.83 13.09 -4.75
N ILE A 325 -17.43 12.06 -5.32
CA ILE A 325 -18.39 12.19 -6.43
C ILE A 325 -19.60 13.02 -6.02
N PRO A 326 -20.39 12.63 -5.01
CA PRO A 326 -21.52 13.44 -4.56
C PRO A 326 -21.09 14.74 -3.86
N GLU A 327 -19.91 14.80 -3.26
CA GLU A 327 -19.38 16.03 -2.68
C GLU A 327 -19.08 17.09 -3.75
N MET A 328 -18.52 16.70 -4.89
CA MET A 328 -18.31 17.63 -6.00
C MET A 328 -19.63 18.15 -6.54
N MET A 329 -20.64 17.26 -6.66
CA MET A 329 -22.02 17.69 -7.01
C MET A 329 -22.53 18.73 -6.01
N ARG A 330 -22.36 18.48 -4.70
CA ARG A 330 -22.79 19.42 -3.65
C ARG A 330 -22.11 20.78 -3.80
N ILE A 331 -20.79 20.81 -3.93
CA ILE A 331 -20.05 22.07 -4.03
C ILE A 331 -20.50 22.85 -5.26
N LEU A 332 -20.59 22.22 -6.44
CA LEU A 332 -21.01 22.89 -7.66
C LEU A 332 -22.44 23.43 -7.57
N MET A 333 -23.37 22.63 -7.05
CA MET A 333 -24.79 23.04 -6.96
C MET A 333 -25.05 24.02 -5.81
N ASP A 334 -24.58 23.72 -4.62
CA ASP A 334 -24.95 24.42 -3.41
C ASP A 334 -24.07 25.66 -3.14
N GLU A 335 -22.82 25.68 -3.62
CA GLU A 335 -21.90 26.82 -3.40
C GLU A 335 -21.77 27.71 -4.65
N TYR A 336 -21.79 27.12 -5.85
CA TYR A 336 -21.63 27.86 -7.11
C TYR A 336 -22.92 27.97 -7.95
N ASN A 337 -24.04 27.43 -7.48
CA ASN A 337 -25.37 27.49 -8.15
C ASN A 337 -25.34 26.90 -9.56
N VAL A 338 -24.55 25.87 -9.81
CA VAL A 338 -24.53 25.13 -11.07
C VAL A 338 -25.68 24.14 -11.11
N GLY A 339 -26.38 24.02 -12.26
CA GLY A 339 -27.47 23.08 -12.40
C GLY A 339 -27.04 21.61 -12.28
N TRP A 340 -28.00 20.73 -11.93
CA TRP A 340 -27.73 19.29 -11.74
C TRP A 340 -27.02 18.64 -12.95
N ASP A 341 -27.58 18.84 -14.14
CA ASP A 341 -27.13 18.15 -15.35
C ASP A 341 -25.73 18.64 -15.78
N GLU A 342 -25.44 19.92 -15.59
CA GLU A 342 -24.11 20.49 -15.84
C GLU A 342 -23.10 19.98 -14.80
N SER A 343 -23.48 19.97 -13.52
CA SER A 343 -22.63 19.43 -12.45
C SER A 343 -22.32 17.95 -12.68
N TRP A 344 -23.32 17.16 -13.10
CA TRP A 344 -23.13 15.74 -13.40
C TRP A 344 -22.22 15.51 -14.61
N ASP A 345 -22.34 16.34 -15.65
CA ASP A 345 -21.46 16.30 -16.83
C ASP A 345 -20.01 16.57 -16.44
N VAL A 346 -19.76 17.55 -15.58
CA VAL A 346 -18.42 17.85 -15.05
C VAL A 346 -17.87 16.66 -14.26
N VAL A 347 -18.65 16.11 -13.31
CA VAL A 347 -18.29 15.00 -12.45
C VAL A 347 -17.92 13.77 -13.27
N THR A 348 -18.78 13.38 -14.21
CA THR A 348 -18.59 12.16 -15.02
C THR A 348 -17.45 12.25 -16.02
N LYS A 349 -16.91 13.42 -16.27
CA LYS A 349 -15.71 13.64 -17.11
C LYS A 349 -14.42 13.83 -16.30
N THR A 350 -14.53 13.96 -14.98
CA THR A 350 -13.39 14.28 -14.10
C THR A 350 -12.85 13.08 -13.35
N PHE A 351 -13.74 12.17 -12.89
CA PHE A 351 -13.36 11.08 -12.01
C PHE A 351 -13.06 9.77 -12.76
N ALA A 352 -11.98 9.11 -12.34
CA ALA A 352 -11.62 7.75 -12.72
C ALA A 352 -11.40 6.90 -11.45
N TYR A 353 -11.71 5.61 -11.52
CA TYR A 353 -11.71 4.70 -10.38
C TYR A 353 -10.84 3.48 -10.62
N THR A 354 -9.95 3.18 -9.69
CA THR A 354 -9.18 1.93 -9.63
C THR A 354 -9.77 1.02 -8.56
N ASN A 355 -10.15 -0.20 -8.95
CA ASN A 355 -10.55 -1.25 -8.03
C ASN A 355 -9.32 -2.07 -7.62
N HIS A 356 -9.14 -2.30 -6.30
CA HIS A 356 -8.06 -3.13 -5.74
C HIS A 356 -8.55 -4.42 -5.10
N THR A 357 -9.83 -4.74 -5.22
CA THR A 357 -10.50 -5.82 -4.50
C THR A 357 -11.13 -6.79 -5.50
N ILE A 358 -10.97 -8.09 -5.29
CA ILE A 358 -11.62 -9.11 -6.11
C ILE A 358 -12.97 -9.49 -5.52
N LEU A 359 -13.04 -9.70 -4.19
CA LEU A 359 -14.25 -10.21 -3.54
C LEU A 359 -15.32 -9.12 -3.38
N ALA A 360 -16.50 -9.33 -3.98
CA ALA A 360 -17.63 -8.40 -3.88
C ALA A 360 -18.08 -8.14 -2.43
N GLU A 361 -17.97 -9.13 -1.57
CA GLU A 361 -18.28 -8.99 -0.14
C GLU A 361 -17.38 -8.02 0.61
N ALA A 362 -16.14 -7.85 0.15
CA ALA A 362 -15.17 -6.91 0.69
C ALA A 362 -15.30 -5.49 0.10
N LEU A 363 -16.16 -5.30 -0.91
CA LEU A 363 -16.46 -3.97 -1.46
C LEU A 363 -17.20 -3.14 -0.41
N GLU A 364 -16.77 -1.90 -0.26
CA GLU A 364 -17.25 -1.00 0.79
C GLU A 364 -18.71 -0.60 0.62
N LYS A 365 -19.44 -0.72 1.70
CA LYS A 365 -20.87 -0.36 1.78
C LYS A 365 -21.20 0.21 3.15
N TRP A 366 -22.00 1.25 3.19
CA TRP A 366 -22.35 1.95 4.41
C TRP A 366 -23.83 1.75 4.76
N PRO A 367 -24.18 1.50 6.03
CA PRO A 367 -25.59 1.54 6.47
C PRO A 367 -26.20 2.90 6.15
N ILE A 368 -27.40 2.94 5.62
CA ILE A 368 -28.10 4.18 5.25
C ILE A 368 -28.18 5.13 6.45
N GLU A 369 -28.55 4.63 7.63
CA GLU A 369 -28.66 5.46 8.83
C GLU A 369 -27.35 6.16 9.18
N THR A 370 -26.21 5.44 9.16
CA THR A 370 -24.90 6.03 9.41
C THR A 370 -24.57 7.10 8.37
N PHE A 371 -24.76 6.78 7.10
CA PHE A 371 -24.43 7.67 6.00
C PHE A 371 -25.30 8.93 6.00
N LYS A 372 -26.62 8.75 6.17
CA LYS A 372 -27.62 9.82 6.16
C LYS A 372 -27.48 10.77 7.36
N ASN A 373 -27.21 10.23 8.56
CA ASN A 373 -27.08 11.04 9.75
C ASN A 373 -25.78 11.86 9.72
N LEU A 374 -24.70 11.26 9.24
CA LEU A 374 -23.42 11.94 9.16
C LEU A 374 -23.33 12.93 8.00
N LEU A 375 -23.92 12.59 6.85
CA LEU A 375 -23.78 13.32 5.59
C LEU A 375 -25.15 13.53 4.91
N PRO A 376 -26.09 14.26 5.56
CA PRO A 376 -27.47 14.31 5.12
C PRO A 376 -27.64 14.87 3.69
N ARG A 377 -26.91 15.93 3.33
CA ARG A 377 -26.99 16.52 1.99
C ARG A 377 -26.35 15.61 0.93
N ILE A 378 -25.25 14.97 1.24
CA ILE A 378 -24.58 13.99 0.38
C ILE A 378 -25.52 12.81 0.12
N TYR A 379 -26.21 12.32 1.14
CA TYR A 379 -27.17 11.24 1.00
C TYR A 379 -28.32 11.61 0.02
N GLN A 380 -28.89 12.82 0.12
CA GLN A 380 -29.91 13.28 -0.85
C GLN A 380 -29.40 13.27 -2.30
N ILE A 381 -28.14 13.67 -2.49
CA ILE A 381 -27.53 13.66 -3.82
C ILE A 381 -27.35 12.23 -4.30
N VAL A 382 -26.89 11.31 -3.44
CA VAL A 382 -26.75 9.89 -3.79
C VAL A 382 -28.12 9.24 -4.09
N GLU A 383 -29.16 9.60 -3.36
CA GLU A 383 -30.55 9.15 -3.67
C GLU A 383 -30.98 9.56 -5.08
N GLU A 384 -30.74 10.80 -5.47
CA GLU A 384 -31.08 11.28 -6.81
C GLU A 384 -30.21 10.64 -7.90
N ILE A 385 -28.89 10.45 -7.64
CA ILE A 385 -28.02 9.71 -8.54
C ILE A 385 -28.56 8.28 -8.71
N ASN A 386 -28.90 7.60 -7.62
CA ASN A 386 -29.46 6.25 -7.66
C ASN A 386 -30.78 6.20 -8.43
N ARG A 387 -31.68 7.15 -8.19
CA ARG A 387 -32.97 7.24 -8.89
C ARG A 387 -32.74 7.30 -10.40
N ARG A 388 -31.85 8.18 -10.88
CA ARG A 388 -31.53 8.34 -12.30
C ARG A 388 -30.86 7.09 -12.86
N PHE A 389 -29.89 6.51 -12.15
CA PHE A 389 -29.22 5.28 -12.52
C PHE A 389 -30.19 4.11 -12.69
N MET A 390 -31.18 3.99 -11.81
CA MET A 390 -32.17 2.91 -11.89
C MET A 390 -33.06 3.00 -13.14
N PHE A 391 -33.25 4.17 -13.75
CA PHE A 391 -33.92 4.26 -15.06
C PHE A 391 -33.08 3.63 -16.15
N GLU A 392 -31.78 3.87 -16.14
CA GLU A 392 -30.84 3.27 -17.09
C GLU A 392 -30.77 1.73 -16.93
N VAL A 393 -30.64 1.24 -15.68
CA VAL A 393 -30.63 -0.19 -15.37
C VAL A 393 -31.92 -0.89 -15.83
N ARG A 394 -33.09 -0.31 -15.56
CA ARG A 394 -34.38 -0.85 -15.99
C ARG A 394 -34.52 -0.88 -17.51
N GLY A 395 -34.01 0.13 -18.20
CA GLY A 395 -33.96 0.15 -19.66
C GLY A 395 -33.09 -0.93 -20.26
N LYS A 396 -31.95 -1.24 -19.62
CA LYS A 396 -30.97 -2.26 -20.08
C LYS A 396 -31.39 -3.69 -19.77
N PHE A 397 -32.00 -3.90 -18.59
CA PHE A 397 -32.38 -5.23 -18.07
C PHE A 397 -33.88 -5.29 -17.75
N PRO A 398 -34.78 -5.12 -18.76
CA PRO A 398 -36.21 -5.10 -18.53
C PRO A 398 -36.74 -6.45 -18.02
N GLY A 399 -37.55 -6.42 -16.94
CA GLY A 399 -38.15 -7.62 -16.36
C GLY A 399 -37.24 -8.45 -15.41
N ASP A 400 -35.94 -8.15 -15.34
CA ASP A 400 -35.01 -8.78 -14.41
C ASP A 400 -34.93 -7.99 -13.09
N TYR A 401 -35.95 -8.16 -12.26
CA TYR A 401 -36.06 -7.41 -11.00
C TYR A 401 -34.95 -7.73 -9.99
N ALA A 402 -34.45 -8.98 -9.97
CA ALA A 402 -33.38 -9.36 -9.06
C ALA A 402 -32.09 -8.61 -9.41
N LYS A 403 -31.72 -8.61 -10.67
CA LYS A 403 -30.56 -7.86 -11.18
C LYS A 403 -30.73 -6.35 -10.98
N GLN A 404 -31.89 -5.81 -11.32
CA GLN A 404 -32.19 -4.39 -11.10
C GLN A 404 -31.99 -3.99 -9.64
N ASN A 405 -32.50 -4.79 -8.69
CA ASN A 405 -32.32 -4.50 -7.28
C ASN A 405 -30.83 -4.60 -6.86
N HIS A 406 -30.13 -5.64 -7.29
CA HIS A 406 -28.71 -5.84 -6.97
C HIS A 406 -27.80 -4.71 -7.49
N MET A 407 -28.12 -4.15 -8.66
CA MET A 407 -27.35 -3.05 -9.26
C MET A 407 -27.61 -1.70 -8.61
N GLY A 408 -28.66 -1.54 -7.81
CA GLY A 408 -28.95 -0.27 -7.14
C GLY A 408 -27.78 0.22 -6.28
N ILE A 409 -27.42 1.51 -6.39
CA ILE A 409 -26.44 2.13 -5.51
C ILE A 409 -26.92 2.11 -4.06
N ILE A 410 -28.24 2.26 -3.88
CA ILE A 410 -28.89 2.12 -2.58
C ILE A 410 -29.82 0.92 -2.64
N HIS A 411 -29.49 -0.14 -1.90
CA HIS A 411 -30.36 -1.31 -1.72
C HIS A 411 -30.02 -2.04 -0.41
N ASP A 412 -30.91 -2.91 0.05
CA ASP A 412 -30.74 -3.71 1.27
C ASP A 412 -30.25 -2.90 2.48
N GLY A 413 -30.76 -1.67 2.64
CA GLY A 413 -30.43 -0.79 3.75
C GLY A 413 -29.01 -0.21 3.73
N LYS A 414 -28.32 -0.26 2.59
CA LYS A 414 -26.93 0.17 2.45
C LYS A 414 -26.69 1.01 1.20
N VAL A 415 -25.64 1.82 1.26
CA VAL A 415 -25.06 2.57 0.13
C VAL A 415 -23.82 1.85 -0.35
N TYR A 416 -23.78 1.44 -1.61
CA TYR A 416 -22.72 0.67 -2.24
C TYR A 416 -21.76 1.61 -2.99
N MET A 417 -20.59 1.83 -2.44
CA MET A 417 -19.64 2.83 -2.94
C MET A 417 -19.05 2.43 -4.30
N ALA A 418 -18.74 1.15 -4.52
CA ALA A 418 -18.25 0.70 -5.83
C ALA A 418 -19.29 0.89 -6.94
N TRP A 419 -20.59 0.70 -6.66
CA TRP A 419 -21.67 0.93 -7.62
C TRP A 419 -21.75 2.40 -8.04
N LEU A 420 -21.61 3.30 -7.06
CA LEU A 420 -21.54 4.74 -7.32
C LEU A 420 -20.33 5.10 -8.17
N ALA A 421 -19.16 4.55 -7.85
CA ALA A 421 -17.93 4.79 -8.60
C ALA A 421 -18.03 4.32 -10.06
N ILE A 422 -18.53 3.10 -10.30
CA ILE A 422 -18.66 2.54 -11.64
C ILE A 422 -19.65 3.35 -12.49
N HIS A 423 -20.76 3.79 -11.88
CA HIS A 423 -21.74 4.62 -12.59
C HIS A 423 -21.15 5.99 -12.96
N ALA A 424 -20.55 6.69 -12.02
CA ALA A 424 -20.11 8.06 -12.20
C ALA A 424 -18.77 8.23 -12.93
N CYS A 425 -17.80 7.32 -12.72
CA CYS A 425 -16.46 7.47 -13.29
C CYS A 425 -16.44 7.14 -14.80
N PHE A 426 -15.61 7.86 -15.55
CA PHE A 426 -15.44 7.59 -16.99
C PHE A 426 -14.56 6.38 -17.27
N SER A 427 -13.73 5.98 -16.32
CA SER A 427 -12.84 4.81 -16.41
C SER A 427 -12.86 4.02 -15.11
N VAL A 428 -12.87 2.70 -15.23
CA VAL A 428 -12.79 1.72 -14.13
C VAL A 428 -11.69 0.74 -14.51
N ASN A 429 -10.61 0.69 -13.73
CA ASN A 429 -9.55 -0.26 -14.04
C ASN A 429 -9.30 -1.27 -12.91
N GLY A 430 -8.94 -2.50 -13.31
CA GLY A 430 -8.27 -3.47 -12.47
C GLY A 430 -6.77 -3.23 -12.48
N VAL A 431 -6.02 -4.02 -11.71
CA VAL A 431 -4.60 -3.80 -11.41
C VAL A 431 -3.67 -4.94 -11.83
N ALA A 432 -4.21 -5.96 -12.47
CA ALA A 432 -3.52 -7.05 -13.17
C ALA A 432 -4.46 -7.66 -14.21
N GLU A 433 -3.93 -8.39 -15.18
CA GLU A 433 -4.74 -8.96 -16.27
C GLU A 433 -5.80 -9.94 -15.75
N LEU A 434 -5.40 -10.88 -14.87
CA LEU A 434 -6.34 -11.81 -14.24
C LEU A 434 -7.39 -11.05 -13.41
N HIS A 435 -6.99 -10.08 -12.60
CA HIS A 435 -7.91 -9.29 -11.80
C HIS A 435 -8.98 -8.63 -12.66
N THR A 436 -8.56 -7.98 -13.74
CA THR A 436 -9.49 -7.29 -14.65
C THR A 436 -10.43 -8.27 -15.34
N LYS A 437 -9.94 -9.47 -15.71
CA LYS A 437 -10.77 -10.55 -16.26
C LYS A 437 -11.85 -10.97 -15.24
N LEU A 438 -11.45 -11.26 -14.00
CA LEU A 438 -12.37 -11.68 -12.94
C LEU A 438 -13.41 -10.61 -12.60
N LEU A 439 -13.01 -9.33 -12.58
CA LEU A 439 -13.95 -8.23 -12.41
C LEU A 439 -15.02 -8.20 -13.50
N LYS A 440 -14.63 -8.35 -14.76
CA LYS A 440 -15.55 -8.28 -15.91
C LYS A 440 -16.43 -9.51 -16.06
N GLU A 441 -15.91 -10.70 -15.77
CA GLU A 441 -16.58 -11.97 -16.05
C GLU A 441 -17.35 -12.53 -14.83
N GLN A 442 -16.97 -12.11 -13.62
CA GLN A 442 -17.53 -12.59 -12.36
C GLN A 442 -18.13 -11.45 -11.53
N GLU A 443 -17.30 -10.75 -10.78
CA GLU A 443 -17.72 -9.88 -9.69
C GLU A 443 -18.54 -8.65 -10.14
N LEU A 444 -18.17 -8.04 -11.27
CA LEU A 444 -18.81 -6.84 -11.80
C LEU A 444 -19.41 -7.07 -13.19
N LYS A 445 -19.76 -8.31 -13.50
CA LYS A 445 -20.26 -8.74 -14.81
C LYS A 445 -21.43 -7.90 -15.31
N ASP A 446 -22.38 -7.58 -14.45
CA ASP A 446 -23.56 -6.81 -14.82
C ASP A 446 -23.20 -5.35 -15.17
N TRP A 447 -22.27 -4.76 -14.41
CA TRP A 447 -21.73 -3.42 -14.70
C TRP A 447 -20.84 -3.41 -15.94
N ALA A 448 -20.06 -4.45 -16.16
CA ALA A 448 -19.26 -4.60 -17.38
C ALA A 448 -20.15 -4.79 -18.63
N THR A 449 -21.32 -5.40 -18.46
CA THR A 449 -22.36 -5.50 -19.52
C THR A 449 -23.03 -4.16 -19.78
N LEU A 450 -23.25 -3.35 -18.71
CA LEU A 450 -23.87 -2.03 -18.85
C LEU A 450 -22.90 -1.00 -19.45
N TYR A 451 -21.63 -1.02 -19.00
CA TYR A 451 -20.58 -0.07 -19.38
C TYR A 451 -19.30 -0.75 -19.89
N PRO A 452 -19.34 -1.56 -20.96
CA PRO A 452 -18.18 -2.34 -21.40
C PRO A 452 -16.96 -1.48 -21.73
N GLN A 453 -17.18 -0.24 -22.16
CA GLN A 453 -16.11 0.69 -22.54
C GLN A 453 -15.36 1.30 -21.35
N LYS A 454 -15.92 1.26 -20.15
CA LYS A 454 -15.26 1.83 -18.95
C LYS A 454 -14.17 0.90 -18.39
N PHE A 455 -14.34 -0.42 -18.55
CA PHE A 455 -13.47 -1.43 -17.91
C PHE A 455 -12.17 -1.66 -18.69
N ASN A 456 -11.05 -1.45 -18.03
CA ASN A 456 -9.73 -1.66 -18.60
C ASN A 456 -8.73 -2.18 -17.57
N ASN A 457 -7.57 -2.67 -18.01
CA ASN A 457 -6.48 -3.12 -17.15
C ASN A 457 -5.34 -2.11 -17.10
N LYS A 458 -4.82 -1.86 -15.90
CA LYS A 458 -3.56 -1.18 -15.68
C LYS A 458 -2.72 -2.02 -14.71
N THR A 459 -1.90 -2.92 -15.24
CA THR A 459 -1.02 -3.74 -14.42
C THR A 459 -0.15 -2.86 -13.55
N ASN A 460 -0.15 -3.12 -12.25
CA ASN A 460 0.65 -2.39 -11.27
C ASN A 460 2.15 -2.44 -11.60
N GLY A 461 2.89 -1.54 -11.00
CA GLY A 461 4.34 -1.49 -11.02
C GLY A 461 4.87 -0.83 -9.76
N VAL A 462 6.18 -0.93 -9.55
CA VAL A 462 6.89 -0.34 -8.42
C VAL A 462 8.06 0.50 -8.92
N THR A 463 8.46 1.53 -8.18
CA THR A 463 9.58 2.38 -8.59
C THR A 463 10.92 1.65 -8.39
N GLN A 464 11.69 1.53 -9.47
CA GLN A 464 13.03 0.97 -9.44
C GLN A 464 14.03 1.86 -8.70
N ARG A 465 13.74 3.15 -8.53
CA ARG A 465 14.64 4.08 -7.81
C ARG A 465 14.73 3.70 -6.34
N ARG A 466 13.61 3.50 -5.66
CA ARG A 466 13.63 3.01 -4.28
C ARG A 466 13.97 1.51 -4.18
N TRP A 467 13.30 0.68 -4.98
CA TRP A 467 13.30 -0.78 -4.79
C TRP A 467 14.46 -1.53 -5.47
N LEU A 468 15.29 -0.83 -6.23
CA LEU A 468 16.49 -1.38 -6.85
C LEU A 468 17.69 -0.43 -6.64
N LEU A 469 17.62 0.80 -7.16
CA LEU A 469 18.76 1.74 -7.12
C LEU A 469 19.17 2.07 -5.67
N SER A 470 18.23 2.45 -4.82
CA SER A 470 18.48 2.83 -3.42
C SER A 470 18.68 1.62 -2.52
N SER A 471 17.80 0.61 -2.60
CA SER A 471 17.81 -0.53 -1.67
C SER A 471 18.88 -1.58 -1.97
N ASN A 472 19.44 -1.62 -3.17
CA ASN A 472 20.43 -2.61 -3.60
C ASN A 472 21.55 -2.00 -4.46
N PRO A 473 22.35 -1.09 -3.88
CA PRO A 473 23.35 -0.34 -4.64
C PRO A 473 24.40 -1.22 -5.34
N GLU A 474 24.80 -2.35 -4.75
CA GLU A 474 25.73 -3.28 -5.40
C GLU A 474 25.13 -3.91 -6.66
N LEU A 475 23.85 -4.26 -6.64
CA LEU A 475 23.15 -4.75 -7.84
C LEU A 475 22.97 -3.62 -8.88
N ALA A 476 22.69 -2.41 -8.43
CA ALA A 476 22.58 -1.24 -9.33
C ALA A 476 23.91 -0.96 -10.04
N GLU A 477 25.04 -1.05 -9.33
CA GLU A 477 26.38 -0.93 -9.91
C GLU A 477 26.68 -2.06 -10.89
N PHE A 478 26.34 -3.30 -10.53
CA PHE A 478 26.45 -4.47 -11.42
C PHE A 478 25.71 -4.25 -12.74
N ILE A 479 24.48 -3.75 -12.67
CA ILE A 479 23.64 -3.45 -13.84
C ILE A 479 24.32 -2.37 -14.69
N THR A 480 24.66 -1.24 -14.05
CA THR A 480 25.25 -0.08 -14.74
C THR A 480 26.57 -0.42 -15.40
N LYS A 481 27.42 -1.23 -14.78
CA LYS A 481 28.68 -1.71 -15.36
C LYS A 481 28.48 -2.51 -16.66
N ARG A 482 27.35 -3.23 -16.80
CA ARG A 482 27.09 -4.12 -17.94
C ARG A 482 26.30 -3.47 -19.06
N ILE A 483 25.28 -2.69 -18.75
CA ILE A 483 24.38 -2.12 -19.76
C ILE A 483 24.37 -0.59 -19.79
N GLY A 484 25.21 0.07 -18.95
CA GLY A 484 25.26 1.54 -18.85
C GLY A 484 24.06 2.11 -18.07
N HIS A 485 24.04 3.45 -18.01
CA HIS A 485 22.96 4.21 -17.38
C HIS A 485 21.71 4.29 -18.27
N GLY A 486 20.62 4.77 -17.65
CA GLY A 486 19.33 5.04 -18.28
C GLY A 486 18.25 4.01 -17.95
N TRP A 487 18.63 2.88 -17.32
CA TRP A 487 17.67 1.91 -16.77
C TRP A 487 16.92 2.51 -15.55
N GLU A 488 17.50 3.49 -14.90
CA GLU A 488 16.92 4.19 -13.75
C GLU A 488 15.61 4.90 -14.09
N THR A 489 15.41 5.25 -15.38
CA THR A 489 14.20 5.89 -15.92
C THR A 489 13.52 5.11 -17.04
N ASP A 490 14.13 4.00 -17.47
CA ASP A 490 13.57 3.06 -18.44
C ASP A 490 13.97 1.62 -18.07
N LEU A 491 13.19 1.02 -17.20
CA LEU A 491 13.50 -0.32 -16.67
C LEU A 491 13.47 -1.41 -17.75
N MET A 492 12.85 -1.18 -18.92
CA MET A 492 12.87 -2.13 -20.04
C MET A 492 14.28 -2.40 -20.54
N LYS A 493 15.23 -1.50 -20.32
CA LYS A 493 16.66 -1.70 -20.66
C LYS A 493 17.30 -2.86 -19.92
N LEU A 494 16.76 -3.27 -18.77
CA LEU A 494 17.27 -4.46 -18.05
C LEU A 494 17.26 -5.72 -18.91
N LYS A 495 16.44 -5.79 -19.95
CA LYS A 495 16.42 -6.89 -20.92
C LYS A 495 17.79 -7.18 -21.52
N ASP A 496 18.62 -6.16 -21.64
CA ASP A 496 19.98 -6.30 -22.16
C ASP A 496 20.91 -7.16 -21.27
N LEU A 497 20.55 -7.36 -20.00
CA LEU A 497 21.28 -8.24 -19.08
C LEU A 497 21.22 -9.72 -19.51
N GLU A 498 20.21 -10.13 -20.27
CA GLU A 498 20.13 -11.53 -20.75
C GLU A 498 21.37 -11.99 -21.52
N LYS A 499 22.12 -11.07 -22.13
CA LYS A 499 23.38 -11.34 -22.82
C LYS A 499 24.44 -11.95 -21.90
N PHE A 500 24.30 -11.73 -20.60
CA PHE A 500 25.22 -12.18 -19.55
C PHE A 500 24.71 -13.42 -18.78
N ALA A 501 23.59 -14.02 -19.23
CA ALA A 501 22.96 -15.14 -18.53
C ALA A 501 23.83 -16.39 -18.43
N ASP A 502 24.76 -16.56 -19.36
CA ASP A 502 25.71 -17.68 -19.42
C ASP A 502 27.18 -17.22 -19.18
N ASP A 503 27.38 -15.96 -18.75
CA ASP A 503 28.70 -15.41 -18.42
C ASP A 503 29.06 -15.74 -16.98
N GLU A 504 30.09 -16.59 -16.78
CA GLU A 504 30.47 -17.11 -15.47
C GLU A 504 30.88 -16.02 -14.49
N GLU A 505 31.60 -14.98 -14.92
CA GLU A 505 32.02 -13.87 -14.08
C GLU A 505 30.80 -13.10 -13.55
N SER A 506 29.81 -12.84 -14.42
CA SER A 506 28.56 -12.18 -14.05
C SER A 506 27.75 -12.99 -13.06
N LEU A 507 27.68 -14.32 -13.25
CA LEU A 507 26.96 -15.19 -12.32
C LEU A 507 27.66 -15.25 -10.94
N ASP A 508 28.99 -15.29 -10.90
CA ASP A 508 29.76 -15.28 -9.64
C ASP A 508 29.58 -13.95 -8.90
N GLU A 509 29.61 -12.82 -9.61
CA GLU A 509 29.38 -11.50 -9.04
C GLU A 509 27.94 -11.38 -8.45
N LEU A 510 26.92 -11.90 -9.15
CA LEU A 510 25.56 -11.94 -8.62
C LEU A 510 25.42 -12.80 -7.34
N ILE A 511 26.09 -13.96 -7.30
CA ILE A 511 26.12 -14.82 -6.11
C ILE A 511 26.73 -14.04 -4.94
N GLN A 512 27.83 -13.32 -5.18
CA GLN A 512 28.51 -12.53 -4.14
C GLN A 512 27.64 -11.36 -3.66
N ILE A 513 26.99 -10.61 -4.57
CA ILE A 513 26.07 -9.52 -4.22
C ILE A 513 24.95 -10.04 -3.34
N LYS A 514 24.34 -11.18 -3.69
CA LYS A 514 23.30 -11.81 -2.87
C LYS A 514 23.81 -12.17 -1.49
N GLN A 515 25.02 -12.78 -1.41
CA GLN A 515 25.62 -13.12 -0.13
C GLN A 515 25.88 -11.88 0.73
N ASN A 516 26.42 -10.80 0.15
CA ASN A 516 26.66 -9.55 0.86
C ASN A 516 25.35 -8.98 1.45
N ASN A 517 24.25 -9.02 0.69
CA ASN A 517 22.93 -8.55 1.16
C ASN A 517 22.40 -9.44 2.31
N LYS A 518 22.60 -10.75 2.23
CA LYS A 518 22.24 -11.69 3.31
C LYS A 518 23.03 -11.40 4.59
N ASP A 519 24.34 -11.16 4.47
CA ASP A 519 25.21 -10.82 5.60
C ASP A 519 24.80 -9.47 6.23
N LYS A 520 24.47 -8.46 5.40
CA LYS A 520 23.96 -7.17 5.88
C LYS A 520 22.65 -7.34 6.66
N LEU A 521 21.70 -8.12 6.13
CA LEU A 521 20.43 -8.39 6.80
C LEU A 521 20.65 -9.14 8.13
N ALA A 522 21.50 -10.18 8.13
CA ALA A 522 21.80 -10.94 9.33
C ALA A 522 22.41 -10.05 10.43
N ASN A 523 23.34 -9.19 10.07
CA ASN A 523 23.93 -8.23 11.00
C ASN A 523 22.90 -7.20 11.50
N TYR A 524 22.06 -6.68 10.62
CA TYR A 524 21.01 -5.75 11.00
C TYR A 524 20.01 -6.36 12.00
N LEU A 525 19.48 -7.55 11.72
CA LEU A 525 18.51 -8.22 12.60
C LEU A 525 19.12 -8.61 13.95
N LYS A 526 20.38 -9.00 13.96
CA LYS A 526 21.12 -9.27 15.20
C LYS A 526 21.17 -8.03 16.11
N HIS A 527 21.48 -6.87 15.57
CA HIS A 527 21.62 -5.63 16.36
C HIS A 527 20.29 -4.96 16.69
N SER A 528 19.31 -4.98 15.76
CA SER A 528 18.04 -4.27 15.94
C SER A 528 16.97 -5.08 16.69
N GLN A 529 16.97 -6.42 16.52
CA GLN A 529 15.91 -7.28 17.06
C GLN A 529 16.46 -8.48 17.86
N ASN A 530 17.80 -8.59 18.03
CA ASN A 530 18.47 -9.72 18.68
C ASN A 530 18.12 -11.08 18.01
N VAL A 531 17.89 -11.08 16.70
CA VAL A 531 17.57 -12.26 15.90
C VAL A 531 18.84 -12.76 15.20
N LEU A 532 19.13 -14.03 15.37
CA LEU A 532 20.30 -14.69 14.74
C LEU A 532 19.82 -15.51 13.54
N ILE A 533 20.37 -15.21 12.37
CA ILE A 533 20.17 -15.97 11.14
C ILE A 533 21.53 -16.32 10.53
N ASP A 534 21.56 -17.49 9.92
CA ASP A 534 22.73 -17.97 9.19
C ASP A 534 22.59 -17.57 7.72
N SER A 535 23.47 -16.69 7.26
CA SER A 535 23.43 -16.15 5.90
C SER A 535 23.80 -17.17 4.81
N ASP A 536 24.39 -18.32 5.17
CA ASP A 536 24.69 -19.39 4.22
C ASP A 536 23.46 -20.25 3.84
N THR A 537 22.35 -20.12 4.59
CA THR A 537 21.10 -20.85 4.33
C THR A 537 20.29 -20.23 3.20
N ILE A 538 19.34 -20.97 2.62
CA ILE A 538 18.35 -20.39 1.68
C ILE A 538 17.46 -19.41 2.46
N PHE A 539 17.37 -18.16 2.00
CA PHE A 539 16.41 -17.20 2.55
C PHE A 539 15.08 -17.29 1.80
N ASP A 540 14.13 -17.98 2.45
CA ASP A 540 12.76 -18.19 1.99
C ASP A 540 11.84 -17.18 2.68
N THR A 541 11.29 -16.24 1.93
CA THR A 541 10.75 -15.00 2.49
C THR A 541 9.29 -14.79 2.16
N GLN A 542 8.46 -14.65 3.19
CA GLN A 542 7.07 -14.25 3.10
C GLN A 542 6.82 -13.00 3.97
N VAL A 543 7.01 -11.82 3.38
CA VAL A 543 6.83 -10.53 4.04
C VAL A 543 5.71 -9.75 3.38
N LYS A 544 4.57 -9.72 4.04
CA LYS A 544 3.33 -9.07 3.59
C LYS A 544 2.34 -9.02 4.75
N ARG A 545 1.31 -8.15 4.63
CA ARG A 545 0.18 -8.13 5.57
C ARG A 545 -0.28 -9.55 5.88
N LEU A 546 -0.57 -9.86 7.15
CA LEU A 546 -1.13 -11.15 7.51
C LEU A 546 -2.63 -11.18 7.20
N HIS A 547 -2.99 -12.07 6.32
CA HIS A 547 -4.38 -12.36 5.98
C HIS A 547 -4.49 -13.84 5.58
N GLU A 548 -5.61 -14.49 5.92
CA GLU A 548 -5.78 -15.92 5.67
C GLU A 548 -5.64 -16.29 4.18
N TYR A 549 -6.12 -15.44 3.24
CA TYR A 549 -6.00 -15.72 1.81
C TYR A 549 -4.56 -15.66 1.28
N LYS A 550 -3.64 -14.95 1.96
CA LYS A 550 -2.21 -14.90 1.62
C LYS A 550 -1.46 -16.18 2.05
N ARG A 551 -2.12 -16.97 2.84
CA ARG A 551 -1.76 -18.35 3.23
C ARG A 551 -0.43 -18.51 3.94
N GLN A 552 -0.09 -17.59 4.85
CA GLN A 552 1.04 -17.82 5.77
C GLN A 552 0.85 -19.15 6.52
N LEU A 553 -0.39 -19.59 6.76
CA LEU A 553 -0.70 -20.88 7.36
C LEU A 553 -0.22 -22.06 6.49
N LEU A 554 -0.31 -21.97 5.16
CA LEU A 554 0.23 -22.99 4.26
C LEU A 554 1.75 -23.10 4.38
N ASN A 555 2.44 -21.97 4.47
CA ASN A 555 3.88 -21.93 4.64
C ASN A 555 4.30 -22.54 5.97
N ILE A 556 3.66 -22.18 7.09
CA ILE A 556 4.02 -22.75 8.39
C ILE A 556 3.69 -24.25 8.43
N PHE A 557 2.66 -24.73 7.74
CA PHE A 557 2.39 -26.16 7.63
C PHE A 557 3.52 -26.92 6.90
N HIS A 558 4.08 -26.33 5.85
CA HIS A 558 5.25 -26.90 5.20
C HIS A 558 6.46 -26.93 6.14
N ILE A 559 6.68 -25.91 6.95
CA ILE A 559 7.75 -25.87 7.94
C ILE A 559 7.55 -26.96 9.00
N MET A 560 6.31 -27.16 9.47
CA MET A 560 5.96 -28.25 10.39
C MET A 560 6.21 -29.63 9.75
N TYR A 561 5.88 -29.78 8.47
CA TYR A 561 6.19 -30.98 7.69
C TYR A 561 7.71 -31.24 7.64
N LEU A 562 8.53 -30.23 7.32
CA LEU A 562 9.97 -30.36 7.31
C LEU A 562 10.52 -30.75 8.68
N TYR A 563 10.01 -30.10 9.73
CA TYR A 563 10.39 -30.40 11.10
C TYR A 563 10.11 -31.87 11.45
N ASN A 564 8.87 -32.34 11.23
CA ASN A 564 8.46 -33.72 11.52
C ASN A 564 9.35 -34.71 10.74
N ARG A 565 9.56 -34.48 9.45
CA ARG A 565 10.38 -35.34 8.59
C ARG A 565 11.83 -35.42 9.03
N ILE A 566 12.48 -34.29 9.40
CA ILE A 566 13.88 -34.28 9.89
C ILE A 566 14.00 -35.05 11.22
N VAL A 567 12.97 -34.94 12.07
CA VAL A 567 12.96 -35.59 13.38
C VAL A 567 12.71 -37.09 13.30
N GLU A 568 11.87 -37.55 12.36
CA GLU A 568 11.46 -38.96 12.22
C GLU A 568 12.42 -39.75 11.33
N ASP A 569 12.97 -39.15 10.29
CA ASP A 569 13.86 -39.82 9.33
C ASP A 569 15.26 -39.23 9.36
N PRO A 570 16.25 -39.89 10.02
CA PRO A 570 17.62 -39.42 10.06
C PRO A 570 18.31 -39.29 8.69
N ASN A 571 17.76 -39.94 7.65
CA ASN A 571 18.25 -39.85 6.27
C ASN A 571 17.65 -38.66 5.50
N PHE A 572 16.60 -38.07 6.00
CA PHE A 572 16.02 -36.87 5.40
C PHE A 572 16.86 -35.63 5.74
N ASN A 573 17.63 -35.17 4.77
CA ASN A 573 18.58 -34.09 4.94
C ASN A 573 18.34 -32.99 3.88
N PRO A 574 17.30 -32.16 4.03
CA PRO A 574 17.08 -31.04 3.13
C PRO A 574 18.17 -29.99 3.26
N PRO A 575 18.40 -29.14 2.24
CA PRO A 575 19.31 -28.02 2.34
C PRO A 575 18.90 -27.06 3.45
N ALA A 576 19.90 -26.50 4.12
CA ALA A 576 19.69 -25.57 5.21
C ALA A 576 18.86 -24.34 4.74
N ARG A 577 17.81 -23.99 5.49
CA ARG A 577 16.87 -22.95 5.11
C ARG A 577 16.43 -22.09 6.30
N THR A 578 16.41 -20.79 6.08
CA THR A 578 15.81 -19.82 6.99
C THR A 578 14.54 -19.27 6.36
N PHE A 579 13.40 -19.55 6.99
CA PHE A 579 12.09 -18.97 6.64
C PHE A 579 11.92 -17.64 7.35
N ILE A 580 11.73 -16.57 6.57
CA ILE A 580 11.61 -15.21 7.08
C ILE A 580 10.18 -14.74 6.90
N PHE A 581 9.49 -14.53 8.01
CA PHE A 581 8.16 -13.92 8.06
C PHE A 581 8.24 -12.48 8.55
N GLY A 582 7.43 -11.62 7.97
CA GLY A 582 7.18 -10.27 8.46
C GLY A 582 5.78 -9.87 8.08
N ALA A 583 4.92 -9.65 9.08
CA ALA A 583 3.50 -9.46 8.82
C ALA A 583 2.83 -8.72 9.97
N LYS A 584 2.02 -7.71 9.67
CA LYS A 584 1.09 -7.09 10.61
C LYS A 584 -0.32 -7.61 10.37
N ALA A 585 -0.99 -8.11 11.41
CA ALA A 585 -2.40 -8.46 11.38
C ALA A 585 -3.26 -7.27 11.79
N ALA A 586 -4.45 -7.10 11.21
CA ALA A 586 -5.40 -6.10 11.70
C ALA A 586 -5.76 -6.38 13.17
N SER A 587 -5.87 -5.33 13.99
CA SER A 587 -5.99 -5.45 15.45
C SER A 587 -7.17 -6.33 15.90
N GLY A 588 -8.29 -6.31 15.19
CA GLY A 588 -9.47 -7.13 15.46
C GLY A 588 -9.47 -8.53 14.80
N TYR A 589 -8.45 -8.88 14.02
CA TYR A 589 -8.44 -10.13 13.25
C TYR A 589 -7.81 -11.27 14.03
N ARG A 590 -8.60 -11.93 14.87
CA ARG A 590 -8.15 -12.98 15.82
C ARG A 590 -7.42 -14.13 15.15
N ARG A 591 -7.99 -14.73 14.08
CA ARG A 591 -7.35 -15.87 13.38
C ARG A 591 -6.00 -15.48 12.78
N ALA A 592 -5.89 -14.29 12.21
CA ALA A 592 -4.61 -13.78 11.72
C ALA A 592 -3.57 -13.67 12.85
N LYS A 593 -3.95 -13.14 14.02
CA LYS A 593 -3.08 -13.09 15.19
C LYS A 593 -2.71 -14.51 15.69
N SER A 594 -3.64 -15.47 15.63
CA SER A 594 -3.35 -16.87 15.96
C SER A 594 -2.33 -17.50 15.02
N ILE A 595 -2.32 -17.12 13.74
CA ILE A 595 -1.28 -17.57 12.79
C ILE A 595 0.09 -17.00 13.17
N ILE A 596 0.19 -15.73 13.57
CA ILE A 596 1.44 -15.16 14.10
C ILE A 596 1.92 -15.94 15.31
N LYS A 597 1.02 -16.23 16.24
CA LYS A 597 1.31 -17.04 17.43
C LYS A 597 1.84 -18.44 17.05
N LEU A 598 1.22 -19.10 16.08
CA LEU A 598 1.65 -20.41 15.61
C LEU A 598 3.06 -20.36 15.01
N ILE A 599 3.35 -19.36 14.14
CA ILE A 599 4.68 -19.17 13.55
C ILE A 599 5.74 -19.04 14.64
N ASN A 600 5.52 -18.21 15.64
CA ASN A 600 6.47 -18.02 16.73
C ASN A 600 6.59 -19.26 17.61
N THR A 601 5.50 -19.97 17.89
CA THR A 601 5.52 -21.21 18.66
C THR A 601 6.32 -22.31 17.95
N VAL A 602 6.14 -22.44 16.63
CA VAL A 602 6.94 -23.38 15.81
C VAL A 602 8.41 -22.98 15.78
N ALA A 603 8.70 -21.66 15.65
CA ALA A 603 10.05 -21.15 15.69
C ALA A 603 10.78 -21.49 17.01
N GLU A 604 10.13 -21.26 18.15
CA GLU A 604 10.65 -21.63 19.48
C GLU A 604 10.96 -23.14 19.60
N LYS A 605 10.04 -23.97 19.10
CA LYS A 605 10.23 -25.43 19.08
C LYS A 605 11.45 -25.83 18.26
N ILE A 606 11.62 -25.24 17.07
CA ILE A 606 12.75 -25.50 16.17
C ILE A 606 14.06 -25.10 16.84
N VAL A 607 14.15 -23.90 17.42
CA VAL A 607 15.37 -23.41 18.09
C VAL A 607 15.76 -24.32 19.28
N SER A 608 14.79 -24.87 20.01
CA SER A 608 15.01 -25.73 21.18
C SER A 608 15.45 -27.16 20.81
N ASP A 609 15.21 -27.61 19.58
CA ASP A 609 15.47 -28.99 19.16
C ASP A 609 16.81 -29.12 18.41
N ARG A 610 17.76 -29.83 19.04
CA ARG A 610 19.12 -30.04 18.49
C ARG A 610 19.12 -30.84 17.18
N ARG A 611 18.08 -31.65 16.90
CA ARG A 611 18.01 -32.51 15.70
C ARG A 611 17.85 -31.71 14.41
N VAL A 612 17.26 -30.52 14.51
CA VAL A 612 17.00 -29.64 13.37
C VAL A 612 17.98 -28.47 13.27
N ARG A 613 18.85 -28.30 14.26
CA ARG A 613 19.83 -27.22 14.31
C ARG A 613 20.73 -27.23 13.07
N GLY A 614 20.89 -26.04 12.43
CA GLY A 614 21.67 -25.85 11.21
C GLY A 614 21.00 -26.36 9.94
N LYS A 615 19.80 -26.93 10.03
CA LYS A 615 18.98 -27.35 8.87
C LYS A 615 17.77 -26.47 8.65
N LEU A 616 17.11 -26.07 9.73
CA LEU A 616 15.86 -25.35 9.70
C LEU A 616 15.88 -24.19 10.69
N ASN A 617 15.54 -23.01 10.23
CA ASN A 617 15.37 -21.83 11.04
C ASN A 617 14.09 -21.09 10.61
N VAL A 618 13.39 -20.51 11.58
CA VAL A 618 12.17 -19.72 11.34
C VAL A 618 12.30 -18.42 12.12
N VAL A 619 12.11 -17.32 11.42
CA VAL A 619 12.24 -15.98 11.98
C VAL A 619 11.00 -15.19 11.66
N PHE A 620 10.37 -14.63 12.68
CA PHE A 620 9.35 -13.59 12.54
C PHE A 620 9.99 -12.24 12.81
N VAL A 621 10.09 -11.41 11.76
CA VAL A 621 10.69 -10.08 11.87
C VAL A 621 9.63 -9.10 12.35
N GLU A 622 9.85 -8.45 13.48
CA GLU A 622 8.92 -7.51 14.07
C GLU A 622 8.80 -6.23 13.25
N ASN A 623 7.63 -5.63 13.34
CA ASN A 623 7.35 -4.31 12.80
C ASN A 623 7.75 -4.14 11.33
N TYR A 624 7.33 -5.08 10.47
CA TYR A 624 7.57 -4.99 9.03
C TYR A 624 7.05 -3.67 8.46
N ARG A 625 7.94 -2.90 7.85
CA ARG A 625 7.71 -1.57 7.28
C ARG A 625 8.61 -1.34 6.08
N VAL A 626 8.51 -0.18 5.42
CA VAL A 626 9.25 0.12 4.18
C VAL A 626 10.77 0.02 4.38
N SER A 627 11.31 0.67 5.41
CA SER A 627 12.77 0.65 5.68
C SER A 627 13.31 -0.75 5.96
N LEU A 628 12.50 -1.63 6.54
CA LEU A 628 12.86 -3.03 6.75
C LEU A 628 12.73 -3.86 5.48
N ALA A 629 11.70 -3.59 4.67
CA ALA A 629 11.53 -4.22 3.35
C ALA A 629 12.72 -3.95 2.42
N GLU A 630 13.28 -2.75 2.44
CA GLU A 630 14.45 -2.34 1.68
C GLU A 630 15.70 -3.17 2.02
N LYS A 631 15.77 -3.75 3.22
CA LYS A 631 16.86 -4.63 3.66
C LYS A 631 16.56 -6.12 3.40
N ILE A 632 15.30 -6.54 3.56
CA ILE A 632 14.91 -7.96 3.41
C ILE A 632 14.85 -8.38 1.93
N ILE A 633 14.28 -7.53 1.08
CA ILE A 633 14.02 -7.89 -0.33
C ILE A 633 15.33 -8.18 -1.09
N PRO A 634 16.39 -7.36 -1.01
CA PRO A 634 17.66 -7.67 -1.66
C PRO A 634 18.34 -8.96 -1.17
N ALA A 635 18.11 -9.30 0.10
CA ALA A 635 18.72 -10.47 0.74
C ALA A 635 18.00 -11.80 0.44
N SER A 636 16.80 -11.77 -0.11
CA SER A 636 15.96 -12.96 -0.28
C SER A 636 16.33 -13.79 -1.50
N ASP A 637 16.30 -15.12 -1.36
CA ASP A 637 16.49 -16.07 -2.44
C ASP A 637 15.13 -16.48 -3.07
N VAL A 638 14.14 -16.73 -2.22
CA VAL A 638 12.79 -17.17 -2.60
C VAL A 638 11.75 -16.16 -2.17
N SER A 639 10.85 -15.83 -3.09
CA SER A 639 9.72 -14.92 -2.90
C SER A 639 8.43 -15.73 -2.80
N GLU A 640 7.86 -15.82 -1.61
CA GLU A 640 6.61 -16.53 -1.32
C GLU A 640 5.39 -15.72 -1.75
N GLN A 641 4.75 -16.12 -2.84
CA GLN A 641 3.60 -15.49 -3.46
C GLN A 641 2.46 -16.51 -3.60
N ILE A 642 2.06 -17.07 -2.47
CA ILE A 642 1.26 -18.28 -2.35
C ILE A 642 -0.21 -18.04 -2.00
N SER A 643 -0.78 -16.87 -2.35
CA SER A 643 -2.19 -16.59 -2.18
C SER A 643 -3.09 -17.65 -2.83
N THR A 644 -4.29 -17.83 -2.30
CA THR A 644 -5.32 -18.61 -2.99
C THR A 644 -5.60 -17.97 -4.34
N ALA A 645 -5.53 -18.73 -5.44
CA ALA A 645 -5.72 -18.18 -6.78
C ALA A 645 -7.10 -17.51 -6.93
N GLY A 646 -7.09 -16.31 -7.49
CA GLY A 646 -8.28 -15.47 -7.61
C GLY A 646 -8.56 -14.57 -6.40
N TYR A 647 -7.64 -14.44 -5.43
CA TYR A 647 -7.83 -13.62 -4.23
C TYR A 647 -6.89 -12.42 -4.14
N GLU A 648 -5.66 -12.50 -4.62
CA GLU A 648 -4.74 -11.37 -4.69
C GLU A 648 -4.93 -10.62 -6.00
N ALA A 649 -5.46 -9.41 -5.95
CA ALA A 649 -5.74 -8.62 -7.16
C ALA A 649 -4.49 -8.42 -8.04
N SER A 650 -3.36 -8.13 -7.44
CA SER A 650 -2.09 -7.96 -8.14
C SER A 650 -0.92 -8.51 -7.31
N GLY A 651 -0.76 -8.03 -6.09
CA GLY A 651 0.50 -8.02 -5.39
C GLY A 651 1.45 -6.95 -5.97
N THR A 652 2.36 -6.47 -5.13
CA THR A 652 3.45 -5.58 -5.54
C THR A 652 4.79 -6.04 -4.96
N SER A 653 4.79 -6.80 -3.87
CA SER A 653 6.02 -7.40 -3.33
C SER A 653 6.65 -8.38 -4.32
N ASN A 654 5.85 -9.15 -5.06
CA ASN A 654 6.31 -10.03 -6.12
C ASN A 654 7.20 -9.31 -7.15
N MET A 655 6.83 -8.09 -7.54
CA MET A 655 7.59 -7.25 -8.48
C MET A 655 8.92 -6.77 -7.88
N LYS A 656 8.91 -6.35 -6.62
CA LYS A 656 10.12 -5.92 -5.90
C LYS A 656 11.13 -7.05 -5.74
N PHE A 657 10.65 -8.24 -5.38
CA PHE A 657 11.48 -9.44 -5.28
C PHE A 657 12.07 -9.84 -6.64
N MET A 658 11.27 -9.79 -7.71
CA MET A 658 11.73 -10.08 -9.07
C MET A 658 12.87 -9.15 -9.49
N MET A 659 12.73 -7.82 -9.26
CA MET A 659 13.77 -6.82 -9.56
C MET A 659 15.08 -7.09 -8.81
N ASN A 660 15.01 -7.69 -7.62
CA ASN A 660 16.14 -8.03 -6.78
C ASN A 660 16.61 -9.48 -6.91
N GLY A 661 16.06 -10.19 -7.89
CA GLY A 661 16.50 -11.53 -8.27
C GLY A 661 16.09 -12.65 -7.32
N ALA A 662 15.11 -12.43 -6.44
CA ALA A 662 14.48 -13.53 -5.72
C ALA A 662 13.52 -14.28 -6.66
N LEU A 663 13.56 -15.62 -6.63
CA LEU A 663 12.72 -16.43 -7.50
C LEU A 663 11.32 -16.60 -6.90
N THR A 664 10.29 -16.43 -7.74
CA THR A 664 8.90 -16.57 -7.32
C THR A 664 8.56 -18.05 -7.07
N LEU A 665 8.14 -18.35 -5.86
CA LEU A 665 7.39 -19.55 -5.50
C LEU A 665 5.94 -19.13 -5.25
N GLY A 666 5.01 -19.54 -6.07
CA GLY A 666 3.66 -18.99 -5.99
C GLY A 666 2.61 -19.74 -6.77
N THR A 667 1.40 -19.21 -6.68
CA THR A 667 0.23 -19.62 -7.43
C THR A 667 0.04 -18.75 -8.68
N LEU A 668 -0.77 -19.23 -9.64
CA LEU A 668 -1.20 -18.43 -10.77
C LEU A 668 -2.30 -17.46 -10.34
N ASP A 669 -1.88 -16.41 -9.63
CA ASP A 669 -2.75 -15.39 -9.06
C ASP A 669 -2.17 -13.98 -9.28
N GLY A 670 -3.03 -12.98 -9.42
CA GLY A 670 -2.64 -11.60 -9.58
C GLY A 670 -1.56 -11.39 -10.65
N ALA A 671 -0.57 -10.57 -10.32
CA ALA A 671 0.56 -10.30 -11.20
C ALA A 671 1.59 -11.45 -11.30
N ASN A 672 1.48 -12.51 -10.50
CA ASN A 672 2.36 -13.67 -10.62
C ASN A 672 2.31 -14.28 -12.03
N ILE A 673 1.13 -14.30 -12.66
CA ILE A 673 0.96 -14.80 -14.04
C ILE A 673 1.86 -14.02 -14.99
N GLU A 674 1.75 -12.69 -14.95
CA GLU A 674 2.52 -11.79 -15.83
C GLU A 674 4.03 -11.85 -15.52
N ILE A 675 4.42 -12.09 -14.25
CA ILE A 675 5.82 -12.31 -13.84
C ILE A 675 6.36 -13.59 -14.47
N VAL A 676 5.60 -14.68 -14.40
CA VAL A 676 5.99 -15.98 -15.01
C VAL A 676 6.05 -15.88 -16.52
N GLU A 677 5.13 -15.17 -17.14
CA GLU A 677 5.15 -14.92 -18.59
C GLU A 677 6.39 -14.12 -19.01
N ALA A 678 6.76 -13.10 -18.25
CA ALA A 678 7.92 -12.27 -18.53
C ALA A 678 9.25 -13.02 -18.32
N ALA A 679 9.40 -13.74 -17.21
CA ALA A 679 10.64 -14.43 -16.85
C ALA A 679 10.81 -15.79 -17.50
N GLY A 680 9.72 -16.42 -17.96
CA GLY A 680 9.68 -17.82 -18.39
C GLY A 680 9.36 -18.79 -17.25
N LYS A 681 8.56 -19.80 -17.55
CA LYS A 681 8.05 -20.78 -16.55
C LYS A 681 9.15 -21.55 -15.83
N GLU A 682 10.29 -21.77 -16.48
CA GLU A 682 11.47 -22.43 -15.92
C GLU A 682 12.21 -21.59 -14.88
N ASN A 683 11.91 -20.31 -14.79
CA ASN A 683 12.54 -19.36 -13.86
C ASN A 683 11.64 -18.97 -12.68
N ALA A 684 10.58 -19.74 -12.45
CA ALA A 684 9.68 -19.63 -11.31
C ALA A 684 9.22 -21.02 -10.85
N PHE A 685 8.63 -21.10 -9.67
CA PHE A 685 8.10 -22.35 -9.09
C PHE A 685 6.61 -22.18 -8.83
N ILE A 686 5.79 -22.72 -9.72
CA ILE A 686 4.33 -22.55 -9.68
C ILE A 686 3.67 -23.83 -9.22
N PHE A 687 2.62 -23.68 -8.41
CA PHE A 687 1.84 -24.77 -7.84
C PHE A 687 0.36 -24.40 -7.61
N GLY A 688 -0.43 -25.38 -7.29
CA GLY A 688 -1.77 -25.23 -6.73
C GLY A 688 -2.88 -25.03 -7.76
N LEU A 689 -4.09 -24.89 -7.24
CA LEU A 689 -5.31 -24.68 -8.00
C LEU A 689 -5.28 -23.33 -8.71
N THR A 690 -5.83 -23.30 -9.91
CA THR A 690 -6.08 -22.06 -10.66
C THR A 690 -7.37 -21.37 -10.22
N ALA A 691 -7.55 -20.11 -10.57
CA ALA A 691 -8.77 -19.36 -10.27
C ALA A 691 -10.02 -20.04 -10.90
N ASP A 692 -9.90 -20.51 -12.14
CA ASP A 692 -11.01 -21.17 -12.84
C ASP A 692 -11.39 -22.51 -12.16
N GLU A 693 -10.42 -23.29 -11.67
CA GLU A 693 -10.67 -24.51 -10.89
C GLU A 693 -11.37 -24.20 -9.55
N ILE A 694 -10.95 -23.14 -8.85
CA ILE A 694 -11.56 -22.71 -7.60
C ILE A 694 -13.01 -22.26 -7.83
N ILE A 695 -13.26 -21.49 -8.87
CA ILE A 695 -14.62 -21.07 -9.26
C ILE A 695 -15.49 -22.29 -9.49
N LYS A 696 -15.02 -23.26 -10.27
CA LYS A 696 -15.75 -24.49 -10.56
C LYS A 696 -16.05 -25.29 -9.30
N ILE A 697 -15.06 -25.48 -8.42
CA ILE A 697 -15.25 -26.18 -7.14
C ILE A 697 -16.31 -25.48 -6.27
N ASN A 698 -16.32 -24.15 -6.25
CA ASN A 698 -17.31 -23.36 -5.51
C ASN A 698 -18.72 -23.50 -6.11
N GLU A 699 -18.86 -23.42 -7.44
CA GLU A 699 -20.15 -23.58 -8.14
C GLU A 699 -20.75 -24.99 -7.95
N GLU A 700 -19.90 -26.01 -8.01
CA GLU A 700 -20.29 -27.40 -7.83
C GLU A 700 -20.50 -27.81 -6.35
N HIS A 701 -20.11 -26.95 -5.41
CA HIS A 701 -20.07 -27.27 -3.97
C HIS A 701 -19.34 -28.60 -3.67
N SER A 702 -18.32 -28.91 -4.45
CA SER A 702 -17.67 -30.23 -4.47
C SER A 702 -16.48 -30.35 -3.50
N TYR A 703 -16.13 -29.27 -2.77
CA TYR A 703 -14.98 -29.27 -1.87
C TYR A 703 -15.21 -30.09 -0.60
N ASN A 704 -14.31 -31.04 -0.33
CA ASN A 704 -14.31 -31.84 0.89
C ASN A 704 -12.88 -31.92 1.47
N PRO A 705 -12.59 -31.20 2.57
CA PRO A 705 -11.25 -31.17 3.18
C PRO A 705 -10.82 -32.53 3.74
N GLN A 706 -11.74 -33.33 4.23
CA GLN A 706 -11.43 -34.69 4.79
C GLN A 706 -10.71 -35.56 3.76
N LYS A 707 -11.07 -35.43 2.49
CA LYS A 707 -10.44 -36.20 1.40
C LYS A 707 -8.94 -35.98 1.32
N TYR A 708 -8.47 -34.76 1.62
CA TYR A 708 -7.03 -34.41 1.59
C TYR A 708 -6.30 -34.91 2.83
N LEU A 709 -6.97 -34.89 3.99
CA LEU A 709 -6.45 -35.46 5.24
C LEU A 709 -6.33 -36.99 5.16
N ASP A 710 -7.34 -37.68 4.61
CA ASP A 710 -7.30 -39.11 4.42
C ASP A 710 -6.20 -39.58 3.46
N ARG A 711 -5.88 -38.75 2.46
CA ARG A 711 -4.89 -39.03 1.44
C ARG A 711 -3.45 -38.82 1.90
N ASN A 712 -3.22 -37.83 2.76
CA ASN A 712 -1.88 -37.45 3.22
C ASN A 712 -1.77 -37.54 4.74
N PRO A 713 -1.15 -38.64 5.28
CA PRO A 713 -0.95 -38.80 6.72
C PRO A 713 -0.15 -37.69 7.39
N TYR A 714 0.85 -37.14 6.70
CA TYR A 714 1.64 -36.01 7.24
C TYR A 714 0.80 -34.75 7.40
N LEU A 715 -0.06 -34.45 6.42
CA LEU A 715 -0.98 -33.33 6.51
C LEU A 715 -1.99 -33.52 7.65
N ALA A 716 -2.55 -34.73 7.77
CA ALA A 716 -3.46 -35.08 8.86
C ALA A 716 -2.81 -34.94 10.23
N GLU A 717 -1.53 -35.34 10.35
CA GLU A 717 -0.75 -35.17 11.57
C GLU A 717 -0.53 -33.71 11.90
N ILE A 718 -0.11 -32.87 10.94
CA ILE A 718 0.12 -31.45 11.11
C ILE A 718 -1.14 -30.75 11.59
N VAL A 719 -2.27 -31.03 10.98
CA VAL A 719 -3.57 -30.47 11.39
C VAL A 719 -3.94 -30.92 12.81
N ASN A 720 -3.72 -32.20 13.15
CA ASN A 720 -3.96 -32.70 14.49
C ASN A 720 -3.02 -32.09 15.55
N GLN A 721 -1.78 -31.79 15.19
CA GLN A 721 -0.81 -31.16 16.10
C GLN A 721 -1.26 -29.78 16.62
N LEU A 722 -2.21 -29.12 15.95
CA LEU A 722 -2.80 -27.88 16.43
C LEU A 722 -3.65 -28.07 17.69
N VAL A 723 -4.17 -29.29 17.93
CA VAL A 723 -5.15 -29.60 18.99
C VAL A 723 -4.80 -30.83 19.82
N ASP A 724 -3.67 -31.48 19.61
CA ASP A 724 -3.28 -32.74 20.24
C ASP A 724 -2.94 -32.60 21.75
N GLY A 725 -2.89 -31.41 22.27
CA GLY A 725 -2.52 -31.13 23.65
C GLY A 725 -1.08 -31.50 24.03
N LYS A 726 -0.17 -31.65 23.06
CA LYS A 726 1.21 -32.10 23.27
C LYS A 726 2.27 -31.31 22.48
N THR A 727 2.03 -31.11 21.18
CA THR A 727 3.08 -30.70 20.25
C THR A 727 3.39 -29.19 20.38
N TYR A 728 2.38 -28.34 20.26
CA TYR A 728 2.53 -26.89 20.27
C TYR A 728 1.78 -26.18 21.40
N ASP A 729 0.74 -26.81 21.92
CA ASP A 729 -0.03 -26.30 23.06
C ASP A 729 -0.47 -27.46 23.96
N LYS A 730 -0.09 -27.39 25.25
CA LYS A 730 -0.41 -28.42 26.24
C LYS A 730 -1.90 -28.55 26.55
N THR A 731 -2.70 -27.56 26.21
CA THR A 731 -4.16 -27.56 26.43
C THR A 731 -4.95 -28.07 25.23
N GLY A 732 -4.37 -28.02 24.03
CA GLY A 732 -5.05 -28.28 22.76
C GLY A 732 -6.13 -27.25 22.42
N GLN A 733 -6.11 -26.07 23.05
CA GLN A 733 -7.12 -25.02 22.85
C GLN A 733 -6.58 -23.82 22.10
N LEU A 734 -5.28 -23.51 22.22
CA LEU A 734 -4.69 -22.29 21.69
C LEU A 734 -4.90 -22.13 20.18
N PHE A 735 -4.80 -23.21 19.42
CA PHE A 735 -4.94 -23.21 17.96
C PHE A 735 -6.21 -23.92 17.48
N ARG A 736 -7.18 -24.17 18.38
CA ARG A 736 -8.42 -24.88 18.05
C ARG A 736 -9.23 -24.18 16.97
N GLU A 737 -9.34 -22.85 17.02
CA GLU A 737 -10.07 -22.09 16.00
C GLU A 737 -9.42 -22.23 14.61
N LEU A 738 -8.08 -22.29 14.53
CA LEU A 738 -7.38 -22.58 13.26
C LEU A 738 -7.68 -23.98 12.76
N HIS A 739 -7.60 -24.98 13.65
CA HIS A 739 -7.98 -26.37 13.32
C HIS A 739 -9.42 -26.44 12.79
N ASP A 740 -10.37 -25.90 13.56
CA ASP A 740 -11.79 -26.00 13.25
C ASP A 740 -12.14 -25.26 11.96
N SER A 741 -11.47 -24.14 11.65
CA SER A 741 -11.63 -23.43 10.37
C SER A 741 -11.23 -24.27 9.15
N LEU A 742 -10.32 -25.23 9.33
CA LEU A 742 -9.88 -26.13 8.26
C LEU A 742 -10.74 -27.37 8.13
N VAL A 743 -11.23 -27.92 9.26
CA VAL A 743 -11.87 -29.25 9.30
C VAL A 743 -13.40 -29.17 9.33
N PHE A 744 -13.95 -28.25 10.12
CA PHE A 744 -15.40 -28.15 10.38
C PHE A 744 -16.04 -26.89 9.81
N GLY A 745 -15.27 -25.84 9.60
CA GLY A 745 -15.76 -24.49 9.34
C GLY A 745 -16.08 -23.74 10.63
N VAL A 746 -16.02 -22.42 10.58
CA VAL A 746 -16.27 -21.51 11.71
C VAL A 746 -17.11 -20.33 11.26
N GLU A 747 -17.86 -19.72 12.16
CA GLU A 747 -18.67 -18.52 11.92
C GLU A 747 -19.64 -18.65 10.72
N GLY A 748 -20.17 -19.86 10.48
CA GLY A 748 -21.07 -20.13 9.37
C GLY A 748 -20.40 -20.29 8.00
N GLN A 749 -19.08 -20.23 7.95
CA GLN A 749 -18.32 -20.51 6.74
C GLN A 749 -18.06 -22.01 6.59
N ARG A 750 -17.92 -22.47 5.33
CA ARG A 750 -17.46 -23.84 5.05
C ARG A 750 -16.01 -24.03 5.53
N PRO A 751 -15.58 -25.28 5.77
CA PRO A 751 -14.20 -25.56 6.14
C PRO A 751 -13.23 -25.22 5.00
N ASP A 752 -12.01 -24.82 5.36
CA ASP A 752 -10.87 -24.55 4.48
C ASP A 752 -11.21 -23.66 3.27
N ILE A 753 -11.82 -22.52 3.54
CA ILE A 753 -12.29 -21.58 2.49
C ILE A 753 -11.16 -21.07 1.58
N TYR A 754 -9.90 -21.19 2.01
CA TYR A 754 -8.72 -20.76 1.25
C TYR A 754 -7.93 -21.92 0.63
N TYR A 755 -8.46 -23.15 0.62
CA TYR A 755 -7.90 -24.34 -0.05
C TYR A 755 -6.47 -24.70 0.38
N ILE A 756 -6.15 -24.49 1.66
CA ILE A 756 -4.84 -24.80 2.24
C ILE A 756 -4.55 -26.29 2.12
N LEU A 757 -5.54 -27.15 2.50
CA LEU A 757 -5.38 -28.59 2.46
C LEU A 757 -5.30 -29.13 1.03
N ALA A 758 -6.04 -28.51 0.11
CA ALA A 758 -6.04 -28.92 -1.30
C ALA A 758 -4.68 -28.66 -1.98
N ASP A 759 -4.05 -27.53 -1.67
CA ASP A 759 -2.81 -27.10 -2.31
C ASP A 759 -1.54 -27.58 -1.59
N PHE A 760 -1.67 -28.21 -0.41
CA PHE A 760 -0.51 -28.60 0.41
C PHE A 760 0.47 -29.52 -0.30
N ASP A 761 -0.01 -30.60 -0.93
CA ASP A 761 0.86 -31.56 -1.63
C ASP A 761 1.62 -30.89 -2.79
N ALA A 762 0.92 -30.05 -3.55
CA ALA A 762 1.52 -29.31 -4.66
C ALA A 762 2.55 -28.28 -4.18
N TYR A 763 2.29 -27.65 -3.03
CA TYR A 763 3.22 -26.71 -2.42
C TYR A 763 4.49 -27.40 -1.93
N VAL A 764 4.37 -28.54 -1.23
CA VAL A 764 5.51 -29.35 -0.80
C VAL A 764 6.36 -29.76 -2.01
N ALA A 765 5.75 -30.24 -3.07
CA ALA A 765 6.45 -30.63 -4.31
C ALA A 765 7.17 -29.42 -4.97
N ALA A 766 6.58 -28.23 -4.93
CA ALA A 766 7.21 -27.01 -5.44
C ALA A 766 8.41 -26.61 -4.57
N GLN A 767 8.30 -26.72 -3.26
CA GLN A 767 9.40 -26.45 -2.32
C GLN A 767 10.57 -27.43 -2.49
N GLU A 768 10.31 -28.68 -2.81
CA GLU A 768 11.35 -29.68 -3.17
C GLU A 768 12.10 -29.30 -4.45
N LYS A 769 11.37 -28.77 -5.45
CA LYS A 769 11.99 -28.25 -6.69
C LYS A 769 12.88 -27.03 -6.39
N VAL A 770 12.45 -26.14 -5.52
CA VAL A 770 13.28 -25.01 -5.03
C VAL A 770 14.57 -25.53 -4.42
N ALA A 771 14.48 -26.48 -3.47
CA ALA A 771 15.63 -27.08 -2.80
C ALA A 771 16.62 -27.70 -3.78
N LYS A 772 16.12 -28.45 -4.76
CA LYS A 772 16.92 -29.08 -5.81
C LYS A 772 17.58 -28.04 -6.72
N ALA A 773 16.83 -27.00 -7.12
CA ALA A 773 17.38 -25.96 -8.01
C ALA A 773 18.46 -25.13 -7.32
N TYR A 774 18.31 -24.85 -6.01
CA TYR A 774 19.29 -24.05 -5.26
C TYR A 774 20.64 -24.77 -5.05
N ALA A 775 20.67 -26.10 -5.15
CA ALA A 775 21.90 -26.90 -5.07
C ALA A 775 22.85 -26.58 -6.25
N ASP A 776 22.32 -26.21 -7.41
CA ASP A 776 23.08 -25.69 -8.54
C ASP A 776 23.18 -24.16 -8.46
N LYS A 777 24.22 -23.65 -7.80
CA LYS A 777 24.42 -22.22 -7.57
C LYS A 777 24.49 -21.38 -8.84
N LYS A 778 25.13 -21.88 -9.89
CA LYS A 778 25.22 -21.18 -11.18
C LYS A 778 23.87 -21.19 -11.91
N GLY A 779 23.19 -22.32 -11.93
CA GLY A 779 21.83 -22.41 -12.49
C GLY A 779 20.85 -21.50 -11.74
N TRP A 780 20.99 -21.40 -10.41
CA TRP A 780 20.18 -20.46 -9.62
C TRP A 780 20.49 -19.00 -9.97
N ALA A 781 21.78 -18.63 -10.03
CA ALA A 781 22.21 -17.27 -10.42
C ALA A 781 21.73 -16.89 -11.82
N ARG A 782 21.76 -17.85 -12.76
CA ARG A 782 21.20 -17.66 -14.10
C ARG A 782 19.71 -17.32 -14.06
N LYS A 783 18.93 -18.08 -13.30
CA LYS A 783 17.48 -17.78 -13.10
C LYS A 783 17.27 -16.42 -12.45
N THR A 784 18.09 -16.07 -11.48
CA THR A 784 18.11 -14.75 -10.83
C THR A 784 18.31 -13.63 -11.85
N LEU A 785 19.33 -13.74 -12.68
CA LEU A 785 19.63 -12.75 -13.73
C LEU A 785 18.48 -12.60 -14.73
N ILE A 786 17.89 -13.72 -15.17
CA ILE A 786 16.75 -13.70 -16.10
C ILE A 786 15.53 -13.00 -15.48
N ASN A 787 15.25 -13.23 -14.19
CA ASN A 787 14.19 -12.52 -13.49
C ASN A 787 14.46 -11.00 -13.44
N ILE A 788 15.67 -10.59 -13.08
CA ILE A 788 16.06 -9.16 -13.06
C ILE A 788 15.88 -8.56 -14.47
N ALA A 789 16.43 -9.23 -15.48
CA ALA A 789 16.40 -8.77 -16.89
C ALA A 789 14.96 -8.56 -17.42
N ASN A 790 14.02 -9.36 -16.95
CA ASN A 790 12.64 -9.32 -17.40
C ASN A 790 11.68 -8.57 -16.46
N SER A 791 12.19 -7.84 -15.48
CA SER A 791 11.37 -7.08 -14.53
C SER A 791 10.88 -5.72 -15.07
N GLY A 792 11.29 -5.32 -16.26
CA GLY A 792 10.99 -4.02 -16.85
C GLY A 792 9.49 -3.69 -16.94
N LYS A 793 8.65 -4.67 -17.28
CA LYS A 793 7.17 -4.53 -17.31
C LYS A 793 6.61 -4.04 -15.95
N PHE A 794 7.29 -4.32 -14.86
CA PHE A 794 6.81 -4.05 -13.50
C PHE A 794 7.34 -2.74 -12.91
N SER A 795 7.84 -1.85 -13.75
CA SER A 795 8.12 -0.46 -13.37
C SER A 795 6.83 0.33 -13.22
N SER A 796 6.73 1.14 -12.15
CA SER A 796 5.64 2.11 -12.01
C SER A 796 5.71 3.22 -13.08
N ASP A 797 6.87 3.47 -13.67
CA ASP A 797 6.99 4.40 -14.81
C ASP A 797 6.16 3.92 -16.00
N ARG A 798 6.27 2.64 -16.36
CA ARG A 798 5.43 2.03 -17.40
C ARG A 798 3.95 2.12 -17.03
N THR A 799 3.59 1.83 -15.77
CA THR A 799 2.21 1.92 -15.29
C THR A 799 1.66 3.34 -15.46
N ILE A 800 2.42 4.36 -15.07
CA ILE A 800 2.02 5.77 -15.22
C ILE A 800 1.85 6.14 -16.69
N GLU A 801 2.77 5.72 -17.57
CA GLU A 801 2.62 5.97 -19.03
C GLU A 801 1.32 5.32 -19.58
N ASP A 802 0.94 4.13 -19.11
CA ASP A 802 -0.31 3.49 -19.49
C ASP A 802 -1.54 4.26 -18.99
N TYR A 803 -1.54 4.75 -17.76
CA TYR A 803 -2.61 5.62 -17.24
C TYR A 803 -2.67 6.95 -18.01
N VAL A 804 -1.55 7.58 -18.29
CA VAL A 804 -1.49 8.85 -19.03
C VAL A 804 -2.04 8.67 -20.44
N ARG A 805 -1.63 7.63 -21.12
CA ARG A 805 -2.08 7.35 -22.50
C ARG A 805 -3.58 7.08 -22.58
N ASP A 806 -4.11 6.26 -21.67
CA ASP A 806 -5.45 5.69 -21.82
C ASP A 806 -6.53 6.39 -20.98
N ILE A 807 -6.16 7.07 -19.89
CA ILE A 807 -7.11 7.62 -18.90
C ILE A 807 -6.88 9.11 -18.65
N TRP A 808 -5.68 9.49 -18.22
CA TRP A 808 -5.45 10.84 -17.71
C TRP A 808 -5.18 11.87 -18.80
N HIS A 809 -4.55 11.49 -19.91
CA HIS A 809 -4.20 12.35 -21.03
C HIS A 809 -3.40 13.59 -20.60
N LEU A 810 -2.41 13.40 -19.71
CA LEU A 810 -1.53 14.45 -19.24
C LEU A 810 -0.46 14.78 -20.28
N LYS A 811 0.06 16.00 -20.20
CA LYS A 811 1.23 16.44 -20.97
C LYS A 811 2.41 16.69 -20.05
N LYS A 812 3.61 16.26 -20.45
CA LYS A 812 4.84 16.54 -19.71
C LYS A 812 5.08 18.03 -19.61
N THR A 813 5.49 18.48 -18.43
CA THR A 813 5.84 19.89 -18.17
C THR A 813 7.28 19.94 -17.69
N HIS A 814 8.16 20.43 -18.56
CA HIS A 814 9.58 20.54 -18.23
C HIS A 814 9.82 21.78 -17.36
N ILE A 815 10.47 21.57 -16.21
CA ILE A 815 10.90 22.62 -15.30
C ILE A 815 12.37 22.92 -15.58
N ASN A 816 12.64 24.17 -15.95
CA ASN A 816 13.98 24.64 -16.37
C ASN A 816 14.91 24.90 -15.17
#